data_4b5c0a662c9fea6545d51f1f327f965a
#
_entry.id   4b5c0a662c9fea6545d51f1f327f965a
#
_cell.length_a   1.000
_cell.length_b   1.000
_cell.length_c   1.000
_cell.angle_alpha   90.00
_cell.angle_beta   90.00
_cell.angle_gamma   90.00
#
_symmetry.space_group_name_H-M   'P 1'
#
loop_
_entity.id
_entity.type
_entity.pdbx_description
1 polymer ?
#
loop_
_entity_poly.entity_id
_entity_poly.type
_entity_poly.pdbx_seq_one_letter_code
_entity_poly.pdbx_strand_id
1 'polypeptide(L)'
;MKKRLLSFVLAVLMIASLLPATALAAGIVDSGICGAEGDGSNLTWTLDSDGVLTISGSGDMHGYDYGSSGAPWDDSRVKSAVIAEGVTSIGSYAFDDCKSLTSVTIPDSVTSIGDSAFCNCKSLTSVTIPDSVTLIDNGAFSFCTSLTSVTIPDSVTSIDQDAFYKCESLTSVTIPGSVTSIGVGAFALCTSLTSVTIPNGVTSINYEAFRSCESLTSVTIPDSVTSIGMSAFYGCSSLTSVTIPDSVTSIGVYAFGACISLTSVTIPDSVTSIGDSAFCNCKSLTSVTIPDSVTRIGEYAFSKCESLTSVTIPNSVTSIGWGAFSNCAALTGIRVAEGNSHYSSDASGVLFSKDKTTLVQCPGAFSGSYAIPNSVTSIGDSAFSGCSSLTSVTIPDSVTSIGKWAFSECKSLTSVTIPDSVTSIGNCAFASCTSLTGIWVAEGNSHYASDASGVLFNKDMTTLVQCPGAFAAYTIPDSVTRIGERAFYYCTSLTSVTIPNSVRSIGKWAFRGCSSLTSVTIPNSVTSIDDGTFASCTSLTSVTIPNSVTYFGEWAFDDCTSLTDVYYAGSKAQWKAISISSNGNDDLLTANIHYNYVSHTHSYKDVVTAPTCTEKGYTTHTCACGDSYVDTYVDALGHAWDNGKVTKEPTETETGVKTYTCTRCGETKTETIPKLTHEHNYNAVVTAPTCTEKGYTTHTCACGDSYVDTYTDALGHAWDNGKVTKPATETEDGVKTFTCTRCGETKTETIPATGVVDVTEMFTDVSHSWADDGIQYCVTHQLMSGIGNNLFGPKLTTTRAQIVQILYNLEGEPKVSGTTPFTDLTQDWYQDAVRWAYQTGVVAGTSSTTFEPDRPVTREQIAVILMEYVTRVLKLERTWTPADLSIFPDAGSVSDWAKDAMADAVGLGLISGASNGVQTYLEPQGSATREQVATILMEFCKNVKK
;
A
#
# COMPACT_ATOMS: atom_id res chain seq x y z
N MET A 1 40.15 30.10 11.09
CA MET A 1 39.69 30.24 12.46
C MET A 1 39.40 31.70 12.88
N LYS A 2 40.27 32.69 12.74
CA LYS A 2 39.98 34.08 13.21
C LYS A 2 38.84 34.84 12.51
N LYS A 3 38.37 34.50 11.32
CA LYS A 3 37.25 35.18 10.63
C LYS A 3 35.87 34.59 11.00
N ARG A 4 35.77 33.36 11.52
CA ARG A 4 34.49 32.78 11.99
C ARG A 4 34.15 33.18 13.42
N LEU A 5 35.17 33.40 14.25
CA LEU A 5 34.98 33.90 15.62
C LEU A 5 34.44 35.36 15.64
N LEU A 6 34.86 36.16 14.67
CA LEU A 6 34.40 37.57 14.58
C LEU A 6 32.95 37.68 14.09
N SER A 7 32.47 36.77 13.30
CA SER A 7 31.06 36.73 12.85
C SER A 7 30.11 36.24 13.96
N PHE A 8 30.58 35.32 14.80
CA PHE A 8 29.77 34.85 15.93
C PHE A 8 29.64 35.87 17.05
N VAL A 9 30.72 36.58 17.37
CA VAL A 9 30.71 37.66 18.36
C VAL A 9 29.88 38.88 17.86
N LEU A 10 29.87 39.17 16.55
CA LEU A 10 29.00 40.18 16.00
C LEU A 10 27.51 39.79 15.99
N ALA A 11 27.19 38.53 15.78
CA ALA A 11 25.82 38.01 15.84
C ALA A 11 25.26 38.06 17.28
N VAL A 12 26.05 37.66 18.26
CA VAL A 12 25.67 37.73 19.69
C VAL A 12 25.55 39.19 20.16
N LEU A 13 26.43 40.10 19.70
CA LEU A 13 26.33 41.55 20.01
C LEU A 13 25.17 42.25 19.25
N MET A 14 24.72 41.77 18.10
CA MET A 14 23.53 42.31 17.42
C MET A 14 22.23 41.82 18.06
N ILE A 15 22.19 40.63 18.62
CA ILE A 15 21.01 40.12 19.36
C ILE A 15 20.86 40.84 20.70
N ALA A 16 21.96 41.20 21.36
CA ALA A 16 21.95 42.01 22.61
C ALA A 16 21.57 43.47 22.40
N SER A 17 21.61 44.01 21.16
CA SER A 17 21.30 45.43 20.87
C SER A 17 19.90 45.67 20.28
N LEU A 18 19.08 44.61 20.12
CA LEU A 18 17.71 44.67 19.56
C LEU A 18 16.61 44.44 20.61
N LEU A 19 16.94 44.35 21.88
CA LEU A 19 15.92 44.39 22.94
C LEU A 19 15.44 45.83 23.09
N PRO A 20 14.13 46.13 22.95
CA PRO A 20 13.61 47.44 23.27
C PRO A 20 13.76 47.65 24.78
N ALA A 21 14.31 48.82 25.17
CA ALA A 21 14.57 49.23 26.54
C ALA A 21 13.28 49.50 27.37
N THR A 22 12.25 48.67 27.20
CA THR A 22 11.00 48.68 27.97
C THR A 22 10.51 47.26 28.31
N ALA A 23 11.44 46.33 28.51
CA ALA A 23 11.08 45.12 29.23
C ALA A 23 10.92 45.49 30.70
N LEU A 24 9.69 45.62 31.18
CA LEU A 24 9.42 45.47 32.60
C LEU A 24 10.08 44.14 33.02
N ALA A 25 11.03 44.21 33.98
CA ALA A 25 11.65 42.97 34.49
C ALA A 25 10.54 42.06 34.96
N ALA A 26 10.39 40.86 34.34
CA ALA A 26 9.43 39.86 34.75
C ALA A 26 9.70 39.57 36.24
N GLY A 27 8.67 39.68 37.07
CA GLY A 27 8.82 39.43 38.49
C GLY A 27 9.07 37.95 38.76
N ILE A 28 10.02 37.62 39.66
CA ILE A 28 10.24 36.26 40.14
C ILE A 28 8.94 35.79 40.80
N VAL A 29 8.40 34.67 40.34
CA VAL A 29 7.15 34.11 40.88
C VAL A 29 7.41 32.87 41.75
N ASP A 30 8.61 32.25 41.64
CA ASP A 30 9.02 31.11 42.45
C ASP A 30 10.55 31.00 42.49
N SER A 31 11.10 30.37 43.53
CA SER A 31 12.54 30.20 43.69
C SER A 31 12.88 29.17 44.76
N GLY A 32 14.10 28.57 44.67
CA GLY A 32 14.55 27.60 45.67
C GLY A 32 15.99 27.17 45.46
N ILE A 33 16.34 26.02 46.03
CA ILE A 33 17.64 25.36 45.88
C ILE A 33 17.51 24.06 45.08
N CYS A 34 18.55 23.69 44.35
CA CYS A 34 18.54 22.51 43.47
C CYS A 34 19.93 21.85 43.32
N GLY A 35 20.84 22.13 44.21
CA GLY A 35 22.18 21.56 44.16
C GLY A 35 22.27 20.15 44.77
N ALA A 36 23.30 19.38 44.38
CA ALA A 36 23.55 18.04 44.88
C ALA A 36 24.45 18.02 46.15
N GLU A 37 25.05 19.13 46.52
CA GLU A 37 26.00 19.23 47.60
C GLU A 37 25.40 19.73 48.91
N GLY A 38 25.67 19.06 50.03
CA GLY A 38 25.27 19.47 51.33
C GLY A 38 23.76 19.57 51.55
N ASP A 39 23.26 20.81 51.76
CA ASP A 39 21.83 21.10 51.86
C ASP A 39 21.17 21.54 50.56
N GLY A 40 21.92 21.41 49.43
CA GLY A 40 21.46 21.80 48.09
C GLY A 40 21.64 23.28 47.76
N SER A 41 22.21 24.09 48.66
CA SER A 41 22.36 25.53 48.48
C SER A 41 23.51 25.94 47.52
N ASN A 42 24.31 25.00 47.07
CA ASN A 42 25.33 25.23 46.04
C ASN A 42 24.72 25.68 44.70
N LEU A 43 23.47 25.28 44.38
CA LEU A 43 22.71 25.80 43.26
C LEU A 43 21.36 26.35 43.70
N THR A 44 20.98 27.47 43.11
CA THR A 44 19.68 28.11 43.28
C THR A 44 18.95 28.27 41.97
N TRP A 45 17.65 28.24 42.02
CA TRP A 45 16.80 28.50 40.86
C TRP A 45 15.78 29.60 41.08
N THR A 46 15.39 30.29 40.03
CA THR A 46 14.32 31.27 40.00
C THR A 46 13.47 31.05 38.75
N LEU A 47 12.14 31.16 38.94
CA LEU A 47 11.18 31.12 37.83
C LEU A 47 10.48 32.47 37.78
N ASP A 48 10.46 33.10 36.60
CA ASP A 48 9.79 34.38 36.42
C ASP A 48 8.36 34.25 35.86
N SER A 49 7.64 35.37 35.78
CA SER A 49 6.27 35.43 35.26
C SER A 49 6.13 35.08 33.79
N ASP A 50 7.19 35.15 33.01
CA ASP A 50 7.23 34.80 31.59
C ASP A 50 7.52 33.32 31.37
N GLY A 51 7.86 32.59 32.42
CA GLY A 51 8.19 31.17 32.42
C GLY A 51 9.65 30.89 32.16
N VAL A 52 10.54 31.83 32.42
CA VAL A 52 12.00 31.63 32.31
C VAL A 52 12.51 31.06 33.63
N LEU A 53 13.03 29.85 33.59
CA LEU A 53 13.73 29.22 34.70
C LEU A 53 15.22 29.53 34.60
N THR A 54 15.79 30.16 35.63
CA THR A 54 17.23 30.43 35.72
C THR A 54 17.84 29.65 36.86
N ILE A 55 18.88 28.85 36.56
CA ILE A 55 19.66 28.06 37.53
C ILE A 55 21.04 28.67 37.66
N SER A 56 21.48 28.97 38.88
CA SER A 56 22.73 29.68 39.15
C SER A 56 23.44 29.09 40.37
N GLY A 57 24.77 29.20 40.41
CA GLY A 57 25.62 28.69 41.48
C GLY A 57 26.84 27.96 40.95
N SER A 58 27.39 27.06 41.73
CA SER A 58 28.58 26.28 41.33
C SER A 58 28.48 24.82 41.83
N GLY A 59 28.82 23.86 40.96
CA GLY A 59 28.76 22.44 41.29
C GLY A 59 27.61 21.71 40.64
N ASP A 60 27.34 20.48 41.09
CA ASP A 60 26.35 19.57 40.47
C ASP A 60 24.93 19.87 40.86
N MET A 61 24.00 19.71 39.92
CA MET A 61 22.57 19.71 40.14
C MET A 61 22.12 18.40 40.78
N HIS A 62 21.15 18.48 41.69
CA HIS A 62 20.52 17.28 42.27
C HIS A 62 19.80 16.47 41.21
N GLY A 63 19.91 15.12 41.30
CA GLY A 63 19.11 14.19 40.49
C GLY A 63 17.82 13.87 41.21
N TYR A 64 16.70 13.83 40.46
CA TYR A 64 15.37 13.54 40.99
C TYR A 64 14.96 12.09 40.60
N ASP A 65 13.94 11.57 41.31
CA ASP A 65 13.43 10.21 41.04
C ASP A 65 12.17 10.24 40.19
N TYR A 66 12.00 9.30 39.30
CA TYR A 66 10.81 9.15 38.49
C TYR A 66 9.54 9.05 39.34
N GLY A 67 8.63 10.01 39.21
CA GLY A 67 7.26 9.97 39.72
C GLY A 67 7.05 10.17 41.22
N SER A 68 8.12 10.43 42.06
CA SER A 68 7.94 10.55 43.50
C SER A 68 8.28 11.93 44.11
N SER A 69 9.13 12.71 43.52
CA SER A 69 9.42 14.11 43.87
C SER A 69 10.13 14.72 42.66
N GLY A 70 9.34 15.20 41.68
CA GLY A 70 9.86 15.92 40.53
C GLY A 70 10.75 17.11 40.93
N ALA A 71 11.40 17.73 39.98
CA ALA A 71 12.17 18.94 40.19
C ALA A 71 11.36 19.99 40.99
N PRO A 72 12.04 20.86 41.79
CA PRO A 72 11.38 21.75 42.70
C PRO A 72 10.60 22.90 42.04
N TRP A 73 10.71 23.08 40.73
CA TRP A 73 9.96 24.06 39.94
C TRP A 73 8.70 23.47 39.34
N ASP A 74 7.75 24.32 38.99
CA ASP A 74 6.49 23.91 38.33
C ASP A 74 6.73 23.65 36.83
N ASP A 75 6.87 22.40 36.45
CA ASP A 75 7.15 21.95 35.07
C ASP A 75 6.16 22.50 34.04
N SER A 76 4.90 22.71 34.45
CA SER A 76 3.86 23.25 33.58
C SER A 76 4.07 24.70 33.18
N ARG A 77 4.83 25.45 33.97
CA ARG A 77 5.09 26.88 33.76
C ARG A 77 6.42 27.16 33.09
N VAL A 78 7.38 26.22 33.07
CA VAL A 78 8.71 26.41 32.47
C VAL A 78 8.60 26.44 30.96
N LYS A 79 8.88 27.58 30.35
CA LYS A 79 8.88 27.79 28.88
C LYS A 79 10.28 27.89 28.30
N SER A 80 11.23 28.40 29.06
CA SER A 80 12.65 28.40 28.70
C SER A 80 13.51 28.24 29.94
N ALA A 81 14.70 27.66 29.76
CA ALA A 81 15.64 27.46 30.86
C ALA A 81 17.01 28.08 30.52
N VAL A 82 17.61 28.76 31.49
CA VAL A 82 18.97 29.29 31.41
C VAL A 82 19.79 28.71 32.57
N ILE A 83 20.74 27.87 32.21
CA ILE A 83 21.70 27.31 33.15
C ILE A 83 22.95 28.20 33.11
N ALA A 84 23.33 28.77 34.24
CA ALA A 84 24.44 29.71 34.32
C ALA A 84 25.80 28.99 34.41
N GLU A 85 26.86 29.69 34.02
CA GLU A 85 28.22 29.22 34.20
C GLU A 85 28.51 28.92 35.67
N GLY A 86 29.25 27.83 35.90
CA GLY A 86 29.55 27.25 37.20
C GLY A 86 28.76 25.99 37.54
N VAL A 87 27.59 25.77 36.90
CA VAL A 87 26.84 24.50 37.02
C VAL A 87 27.63 23.43 36.26
N THR A 88 27.92 22.30 36.90
CA THR A 88 28.81 21.27 36.34
C THR A 88 28.07 20.04 35.85
N SER A 89 26.85 19.82 36.29
CA SER A 89 25.96 18.76 35.79
C SER A 89 24.50 19.15 35.75
N ILE A 90 23.73 18.56 34.87
CA ILE A 90 22.26 18.57 34.86
C ILE A 90 21.82 17.27 35.50
N GLY A 91 21.06 17.34 36.59
CA GLY A 91 20.61 16.15 37.32
C GLY A 91 19.65 15.29 36.56
N SER A 92 19.56 13.99 36.92
CA SER A 92 18.57 13.07 36.35
C SER A 92 17.16 13.62 36.60
N TYR A 93 16.26 13.47 35.58
CA TYR A 93 14.86 13.95 35.60
C TYR A 93 14.67 15.46 35.91
N ALA A 94 15.72 16.27 35.80
CA ALA A 94 15.66 17.68 36.19
C ALA A 94 14.63 18.49 35.42
N PHE A 95 14.41 18.20 34.16
CA PHE A 95 13.40 18.82 33.28
C PHE A 95 12.41 17.82 32.74
N ASP A 96 12.28 16.64 33.40
CA ASP A 96 11.30 15.63 32.97
C ASP A 96 9.88 16.26 32.99
N ASP A 97 9.08 15.95 31.96
CA ASP A 97 7.70 16.41 31.78
C ASP A 97 7.52 17.97 31.63
N CYS A 98 8.62 18.71 31.40
CA CYS A 98 8.56 20.14 31.07
C CYS A 98 7.99 20.36 29.67
N LYS A 99 6.70 20.02 29.48
CA LYS A 99 6.01 19.98 28.16
C LYS A 99 5.99 21.34 27.45
N SER A 100 6.10 22.43 28.19
CA SER A 100 6.08 23.82 27.67
C SER A 100 7.47 24.37 27.36
N LEU A 101 8.55 23.66 27.70
CA LEU A 101 9.93 24.09 27.50
C LEU A 101 10.26 24.12 25.99
N THR A 102 10.53 25.32 25.47
CA THR A 102 10.84 25.52 24.04
C THR A 102 12.33 25.64 23.75
N SER A 103 13.11 26.06 24.74
CA SER A 103 14.55 26.28 24.61
C SER A 103 15.29 26.12 25.94
N VAL A 104 16.52 25.66 25.88
CA VAL A 104 17.44 25.58 27.01
C VAL A 104 18.82 26.08 26.59
N THR A 105 19.46 26.88 27.45
CA THR A 105 20.86 27.30 27.32
C THR A 105 21.69 26.49 28.31
N ILE A 106 22.64 25.71 27.82
CA ILE A 106 23.54 24.87 28.61
C ILE A 106 24.95 25.46 28.46
N PRO A 107 25.63 25.87 29.57
CA PRO A 107 26.95 26.50 29.50
C PRO A 107 28.08 25.46 29.36
N ASP A 108 29.27 25.93 28.95
CA ASP A 108 30.48 25.10 28.80
C ASP A 108 31.03 24.50 30.11
N SER A 109 30.51 24.94 31.26
CA SER A 109 30.83 24.35 32.57
C SER A 109 30.16 23.00 32.80
N VAL A 110 29.07 22.68 32.08
CA VAL A 110 28.32 21.40 32.21
C VAL A 110 29.08 20.28 31.53
N THR A 111 29.44 19.25 32.30
CA THR A 111 30.17 18.07 31.82
C THR A 111 29.32 16.83 31.68
N SER A 112 28.10 16.80 32.25
CA SER A 112 27.19 15.68 32.17
C SER A 112 25.73 16.12 32.12
N ILE A 113 24.93 15.38 31.36
CA ILE A 113 23.47 15.50 31.28
C ILE A 113 22.94 14.14 31.74
N GLY A 114 22.25 14.13 32.88
CA GLY A 114 21.85 12.90 33.58
C GLY A 114 20.70 12.16 32.89
N ASP A 115 20.38 10.97 33.45
CA ASP A 115 19.31 10.11 32.99
C ASP A 115 17.99 10.88 32.91
N SER A 116 17.31 10.80 31.74
CA SER A 116 16.00 11.41 31.48
C SER A 116 15.90 12.90 31.78
N ALA A 117 17.03 13.62 31.76
CA ALA A 117 17.13 15.01 32.22
C ALA A 117 16.15 15.94 31.49
N PHE A 118 15.86 15.74 30.21
CA PHE A 118 14.89 16.47 29.38
C PHE A 118 13.82 15.54 28.79
N CYS A 119 13.53 14.43 29.47
CA CYS A 119 12.52 13.49 29.00
C CYS A 119 11.16 14.21 28.90
N ASN A 120 10.39 13.89 27.84
CA ASN A 120 9.03 14.42 27.63
C ASN A 120 8.93 15.96 27.51
N CYS A 121 10.03 16.66 27.16
CA CYS A 121 10.04 18.08 26.81
C CYS A 121 9.47 18.28 25.41
N LYS A 122 8.14 18.11 25.26
CA LYS A 122 7.44 18.02 23.95
C LYS A 122 7.55 19.26 23.08
N SER A 123 7.79 20.44 23.66
CA SER A 123 7.91 21.71 22.94
C SER A 123 9.34 22.12 22.64
N LEU A 124 10.35 21.37 23.11
CA LEU A 124 11.76 21.67 22.86
C LEU A 124 12.09 21.47 21.38
N THR A 125 12.50 22.56 20.71
CA THR A 125 12.72 22.54 19.25
C THR A 125 14.17 22.34 18.85
N SER A 126 15.11 22.75 19.67
CA SER A 126 16.53 22.58 19.45
C SER A 126 17.30 22.58 20.76
N VAL A 127 18.44 21.89 20.79
CA VAL A 127 19.38 21.91 21.89
C VAL A 127 20.80 21.92 21.35
N THR A 128 21.65 22.75 21.98
CA THR A 128 23.11 22.72 21.76
C THR A 128 23.76 22.09 22.98
N ILE A 129 24.41 20.97 22.79
CA ILE A 129 25.18 20.27 23.82
C ILE A 129 26.60 20.86 23.82
N PRO A 130 27.12 21.34 24.95
CA PRO A 130 28.44 21.98 24.99
C PRO A 130 29.61 20.97 24.82
N ASP A 131 30.76 21.46 24.37
CA ASP A 131 31.97 20.66 24.11
C ASP A 131 32.60 20.01 25.38
N SER A 132 32.10 20.35 26.58
CA SER A 132 32.47 19.73 27.85
C SER A 132 31.75 18.40 28.12
N VAL A 133 30.62 18.11 27.46
CA VAL A 133 29.82 16.91 27.68
C VAL A 133 30.47 15.71 26.95
N THR A 134 30.70 14.62 27.66
CA THR A 134 31.32 13.40 27.12
C THR A 134 30.36 12.23 26.94
N LEU A 135 29.20 12.29 27.60
CA LEU A 135 28.17 11.25 27.60
C LEU A 135 26.79 11.88 27.48
N ILE A 136 25.96 11.36 26.60
CA ILE A 136 24.51 11.60 26.60
C ILE A 136 23.88 10.39 27.25
N ASP A 137 23.35 10.57 28.44
CA ASP A 137 22.89 9.50 29.33
C ASP A 137 21.53 8.93 28.87
N ASN A 138 21.09 7.86 29.52
CA ASN A 138 19.86 7.14 29.22
C ASN A 138 18.66 8.10 29.18
N GLY A 139 17.86 8.02 28.10
CA GLY A 139 16.61 8.79 27.91
C GLY A 139 16.78 10.31 27.98
N ALA A 140 18.00 10.89 27.96
CA ALA A 140 18.25 12.30 28.24
C ALA A 140 17.34 13.29 27.48
N PHE A 141 16.95 12.98 26.22
CA PHE A 141 16.04 13.74 25.38
C PHE A 141 14.86 12.88 24.86
N SER A 142 14.54 11.80 25.55
CA SER A 142 13.45 10.91 25.18
C SER A 142 12.12 11.68 25.15
N PHE A 143 11.25 11.37 24.17
CA PHE A 143 9.95 12.02 23.95
C PHE A 143 9.99 13.54 23.70
N CYS A 144 11.11 14.11 23.28
CA CYS A 144 11.20 15.49 22.79
C CYS A 144 10.62 15.56 21.36
N THR A 145 9.31 15.43 21.23
CA THR A 145 8.62 15.23 19.94
C THR A 145 8.73 16.40 18.98
N SER A 146 9.02 17.63 19.46
CA SER A 146 9.24 18.80 18.60
C SER A 146 10.71 19.10 18.31
N LEU A 147 11.65 18.29 18.80
CA LEU A 147 13.07 18.51 18.57
C LEU A 147 13.42 18.27 17.10
N THR A 148 13.76 19.33 16.37
CA THR A 148 14.05 19.29 14.93
C THR A 148 15.52 19.07 14.63
N SER A 149 16.39 19.51 15.51
CA SER A 149 17.85 19.37 15.37
C SER A 149 18.56 19.30 16.70
N VAL A 150 19.64 18.56 16.75
CA VAL A 150 20.58 18.51 17.88
C VAL A 150 22.00 18.55 17.36
N THR A 151 22.86 19.32 18.03
CA THR A 151 24.30 19.31 17.77
C THR A 151 24.97 18.49 18.86
N ILE A 152 25.57 17.36 18.47
CA ILE A 152 26.36 16.49 19.36
C ILE A 152 27.84 16.88 19.16
N PRO A 153 28.56 17.32 20.22
CA PRO A 153 29.93 17.76 20.08
C PRO A 153 30.92 16.59 19.96
N ASP A 154 32.14 16.88 19.45
CA ASP A 154 33.21 15.94 19.29
C ASP A 154 33.77 15.36 20.61
N SER A 155 33.37 15.89 21.77
CA SER A 155 33.67 15.37 23.10
C SER A 155 32.88 14.13 23.47
N VAL A 156 31.67 13.94 22.86
CA VAL A 156 30.78 12.82 23.19
C VAL A 156 31.35 11.53 22.64
N THR A 157 31.54 10.56 23.54
CA THR A 157 32.05 9.20 23.21
C THR A 157 30.97 8.12 23.23
N SER A 158 29.84 8.37 23.92
CA SER A 158 28.69 7.44 24.01
C SER A 158 27.39 8.20 23.96
N ILE A 159 26.43 7.64 23.22
CA ILE A 159 25.02 7.99 23.24
C ILE A 159 24.29 6.80 23.85
N ASP A 160 23.69 6.98 25.03
CA ASP A 160 23.19 5.84 25.79
C ASP A 160 21.77 5.42 25.39
N GLN A 161 21.21 4.45 26.12
CA GLN A 161 19.91 3.87 25.82
C GLN A 161 18.82 4.97 25.73
N ASP A 162 17.94 4.88 24.72
CA ASP A 162 16.77 5.72 24.52
C ASP A 162 17.06 7.26 24.52
N ALA A 163 18.34 7.68 24.38
CA ALA A 163 18.75 9.06 24.53
C ALA A 163 17.93 10.06 23.69
N PHE A 164 17.54 9.70 22.46
CA PHE A 164 16.66 10.46 21.56
C PHE A 164 15.42 9.66 21.14
N TYR A 165 14.99 8.71 21.99
CA TYR A 165 13.82 7.90 21.74
C TYR A 165 12.59 8.80 21.50
N LYS A 166 11.88 8.56 20.39
CA LYS A 166 10.65 9.29 20.02
C LYS A 166 10.81 10.81 19.84
N CYS A 167 11.98 11.27 19.36
CA CYS A 167 12.16 12.60 18.83
C CYS A 167 11.57 12.67 17.40
N GLU A 168 10.24 12.68 17.31
CA GLU A 168 9.49 12.50 16.07
C GLU A 168 9.80 13.54 14.99
N SER A 169 10.14 14.77 15.38
CA SER A 169 10.45 15.88 14.48
C SER A 169 11.93 15.98 14.09
N LEU A 170 12.81 15.13 14.65
CA LEU A 170 14.25 15.19 14.36
C LEU A 170 14.53 14.79 12.90
N THR A 171 14.93 15.78 12.09
CA THR A 171 15.12 15.58 10.65
C THR A 171 16.51 15.12 10.27
N SER A 172 17.49 15.52 11.06
CA SER A 172 18.90 15.16 10.85
C SER A 172 19.68 15.16 12.15
N VAL A 173 20.66 14.28 12.26
CA VAL A 173 21.64 14.26 13.35
C VAL A 173 23.01 13.95 12.78
N THR A 174 24.02 14.69 13.24
CA THR A 174 25.41 14.37 12.96
C THR A 174 25.97 13.70 14.21
N ILE A 175 26.35 12.44 14.09
CA ILE A 175 27.02 11.68 15.15
C ILE A 175 28.54 11.87 14.94
N PRO A 176 29.26 12.48 15.91
CA PRO A 176 30.67 12.78 15.73
C PRO A 176 31.55 11.51 15.72
N GLY A 177 32.73 11.62 15.11
CA GLY A 177 33.66 10.52 14.98
C GLY A 177 34.22 9.98 16.31
N SER A 178 34.06 10.71 17.39
CA SER A 178 34.40 10.30 18.75
C SER A 178 33.47 9.26 19.35
N VAL A 179 32.24 9.15 18.83
CA VAL A 179 31.25 8.19 19.36
C VAL A 179 31.63 6.78 18.98
N THR A 180 31.77 5.95 20.00
CA THR A 180 32.10 4.52 19.88
C THR A 180 30.93 3.61 20.24
N SER A 181 29.89 4.14 20.91
CA SER A 181 28.72 3.39 21.30
C SER A 181 27.43 4.18 21.02
N ILE A 182 26.47 3.52 20.38
CA ILE A 182 25.09 3.97 20.21
C ILE A 182 24.21 2.97 20.95
N GLY A 183 23.51 3.42 21.98
CA GLY A 183 22.74 2.59 22.89
C GLY A 183 21.50 1.93 22.26
N VAL A 184 20.86 1.07 23.04
CA VAL A 184 19.56 0.45 22.72
C VAL A 184 18.54 1.54 22.50
N GLY A 185 17.76 1.50 21.39
CA GLY A 185 16.70 2.45 21.12
C GLY A 185 17.11 3.92 20.98
N ALA A 186 18.43 4.23 20.93
CA ALA A 186 18.93 5.60 21.05
C ALA A 186 18.26 6.62 20.09
N PHE A 187 17.86 6.22 18.88
CA PHE A 187 17.13 7.01 17.91
C PHE A 187 15.81 6.35 17.46
N ALA A 188 15.30 5.39 18.26
CA ALA A 188 14.06 4.73 17.87
C ALA A 188 12.88 5.72 17.84
N LEU A 189 11.98 5.54 16.85
CA LEU A 189 10.81 6.40 16.61
C LEU A 189 11.17 7.87 16.29
N CYS A 190 12.37 8.15 15.78
CA CYS A 190 12.70 9.42 15.14
C CYS A 190 12.12 9.42 13.71
N THR A 191 10.79 9.52 13.60
CA THR A 191 10.04 9.27 12.35
C THR A 191 10.37 10.23 11.21
N SER A 192 10.86 11.43 11.52
CA SER A 192 11.28 12.43 10.52
C SER A 192 12.76 12.36 10.12
N LEU A 193 13.56 11.46 10.73
CA LEU A 193 14.99 11.38 10.45
C LEU A 193 15.23 10.84 9.02
N THR A 194 15.85 11.67 8.16
CA THR A 194 15.99 11.35 6.73
C THR A 194 17.29 10.65 6.37
N SER A 195 18.34 10.90 7.13
CA SER A 195 19.67 10.28 6.93
C SER A 195 20.47 10.24 8.23
N VAL A 196 21.31 9.25 8.36
CA VAL A 196 22.28 9.12 9.45
C VAL A 196 23.59 8.51 8.95
N THR A 197 24.70 9.05 9.42
CA THR A 197 26.03 8.46 9.22
C THR A 197 26.53 7.92 10.54
N ILE A 198 26.80 6.62 10.59
CA ILE A 198 27.34 5.95 11.76
C ILE A 198 28.86 6.11 11.72
N PRO A 199 29.52 6.62 12.78
CA PRO A 199 30.95 6.86 12.78
C PRO A 199 31.80 5.58 12.87
N ASN A 200 33.02 5.65 12.36
CA ASN A 200 33.98 4.51 12.30
C ASN A 200 34.39 3.96 13.67
N GLY A 201 34.07 4.61 14.78
CA GLY A 201 34.32 4.09 16.14
C GLY A 201 33.30 3.04 16.59
N VAL A 202 32.13 3.01 15.98
CA VAL A 202 31.02 2.12 16.39
C VAL A 202 31.28 0.71 15.87
N THR A 203 31.27 -0.28 16.77
CA THR A 203 31.53 -1.69 16.44
C THR A 203 30.30 -2.55 16.37
N SER A 204 29.14 -2.06 16.88
CA SER A 204 27.84 -2.75 16.79
C SER A 204 26.70 -1.75 16.68
N ILE A 205 25.68 -2.08 15.89
CA ILE A 205 24.41 -1.38 15.90
C ILE A 205 23.50 -2.14 16.85
N ASN A 206 23.16 -1.53 17.99
CA ASN A 206 22.45 -2.19 19.07
C ASN A 206 20.95 -2.43 18.78
N TYR A 207 20.30 -3.16 19.70
CA TYR A 207 18.87 -3.44 19.69
C TYR A 207 18.05 -2.15 19.49
N GLU A 208 17.17 -2.14 18.47
CA GLU A 208 16.25 -1.02 18.16
C GLU A 208 16.90 0.36 17.91
N ALA A 209 18.22 0.46 17.73
CA ALA A 209 18.92 1.76 17.70
C ALA A 209 18.30 2.80 16.75
N PHE A 210 17.75 2.37 15.60
CA PHE A 210 17.06 3.21 14.60
C PHE A 210 15.68 2.66 14.24
N ARG A 211 15.03 1.94 15.15
CA ARG A 211 13.71 1.36 14.91
C ARG A 211 12.71 2.46 14.57
N SER A 212 11.88 2.22 13.53
CA SER A 212 10.82 3.12 13.08
C SER A 212 11.29 4.56 12.79
N CYS A 213 12.50 4.72 12.24
CA CYS A 213 12.91 5.93 11.57
C CYS A 213 12.29 5.94 10.17
N GLU A 214 10.99 6.25 10.10
CA GLU A 214 10.17 6.02 8.91
C GLU A 214 10.62 6.80 7.68
N SER A 215 11.18 8.01 7.88
CA SER A 215 11.68 8.87 6.80
C SER A 215 13.13 8.58 6.40
N LEU A 216 13.81 7.61 7.04
CA LEU A 216 15.21 7.31 6.77
C LEU A 216 15.36 6.69 5.37
N THR A 217 15.94 7.45 4.43
CA THR A 217 16.11 7.01 3.03
C THR A 217 17.41 6.27 2.79
N SER A 218 18.44 6.59 3.57
CA SER A 218 19.76 5.97 3.46
C SER A 218 20.49 5.94 4.81
N VAL A 219 21.33 4.94 5.00
CA VAL A 219 22.23 4.81 6.13
C VAL A 219 23.61 4.33 5.67
N THR A 220 24.67 4.95 6.18
CA THR A 220 26.04 4.49 5.96
C THR A 220 26.49 3.70 7.18
N ILE A 221 26.75 2.41 7.00
CA ILE A 221 27.28 1.51 8.03
C ILE A 221 28.78 1.36 7.78
N PRO A 222 29.65 1.76 8.73
CA PRO A 222 31.10 1.70 8.51
C PRO A 222 31.65 0.29 8.70
N ASP A 223 32.88 0.06 8.17
CA ASP A 223 33.63 -1.22 8.25
C ASP A 223 34.03 -1.60 9.68
N SER A 224 33.86 -0.73 10.65
CA SER A 224 34.06 -1.06 12.08
C SER A 224 32.93 -1.91 12.67
N VAL A 225 31.74 -1.89 12.05
CA VAL A 225 30.57 -2.61 12.55
C VAL A 225 30.70 -4.10 12.24
N THR A 226 30.67 -4.93 13.28
CA THR A 226 30.77 -6.39 13.18
C THR A 226 29.42 -7.10 13.35
N SER A 227 28.38 -6.41 13.89
CA SER A 227 27.06 -6.98 14.11
C SER A 227 25.96 -5.94 14.01
N ILE A 228 24.82 -6.35 13.45
CA ILE A 228 23.59 -5.57 13.38
C ILE A 228 22.58 -6.25 14.31
N GLY A 229 22.15 -5.53 15.34
CA GLY A 229 21.30 -6.04 16.42
C GLY A 229 19.85 -6.31 15.99
N MET A 230 19.06 -6.90 16.93
CA MET A 230 17.66 -7.16 16.72
C MET A 230 16.89 -5.85 16.51
N SER A 231 16.03 -5.81 15.49
CA SER A 231 15.18 -4.65 15.13
C SER A 231 15.95 -3.33 14.89
N ALA A 232 17.26 -3.37 14.64
CA ALA A 232 18.12 -2.19 14.56
C ALA A 232 17.60 -1.13 13.57
N PHE A 233 17.02 -1.54 12.43
CA PHE A 233 16.38 -0.70 11.41
C PHE A 233 14.93 -1.14 11.12
N TYR A 234 14.29 -1.84 12.06
CA TYR A 234 12.90 -2.28 11.86
C TYR A 234 11.97 -1.09 11.59
N GLY A 235 11.16 -1.17 10.53
CA GLY A 235 10.19 -0.13 10.21
C GLY A 235 10.78 1.16 9.62
N CYS A 236 12.04 1.15 9.14
CA CYS A 236 12.59 2.24 8.33
C CYS A 236 11.95 2.19 6.94
N SER A 237 10.69 2.62 6.86
CA SER A 237 9.81 2.39 5.70
C SER A 237 10.27 3.08 4.42
N SER A 238 11.01 4.17 4.52
CA SER A 238 11.57 4.89 3.37
C SER A 238 12.97 4.45 2.95
N LEU A 239 13.59 3.48 3.66
CA LEU A 239 14.95 3.03 3.35
C LEU A 239 14.96 2.28 2.01
N THR A 240 15.63 2.85 1.00
CA THR A 240 15.62 2.31 -0.37
C THR A 240 16.75 1.34 -0.65
N SER A 241 17.90 1.53 0.01
CA SER A 241 19.06 0.67 -0.12
C SER A 241 19.91 0.70 1.13
N VAL A 242 20.62 -0.39 1.39
CA VAL A 242 21.62 -0.48 2.46
C VAL A 242 22.80 -1.31 1.99
N THR A 243 24.00 -0.82 2.28
CA THR A 243 25.23 -1.60 2.10
C THR A 243 25.66 -2.12 3.46
N ILE A 244 25.75 -3.44 3.59
CA ILE A 244 26.24 -4.12 4.78
C ILE A 244 27.72 -4.37 4.56
N PRO A 245 28.64 -3.86 5.42
CA PRO A 245 30.07 -4.00 5.21
C PRO A 245 30.57 -5.42 5.47
N ASP A 246 31.73 -5.76 4.88
CA ASP A 246 32.37 -7.08 4.98
C ASP A 246 32.87 -7.45 6.41
N SER A 247 32.76 -6.52 7.34
CA SER A 247 33.04 -6.77 8.77
C SER A 247 31.87 -7.43 9.50
N VAL A 248 30.63 -7.33 8.95
CA VAL A 248 29.42 -7.86 9.60
C VAL A 248 29.36 -9.37 9.44
N THR A 249 29.29 -10.09 10.56
CA THR A 249 29.21 -11.55 10.58
C THR A 249 27.82 -12.12 10.81
N SER A 250 26.89 -11.30 11.32
CA SER A 250 25.52 -11.71 11.58
C SER A 250 24.52 -10.55 11.42
N ILE A 251 23.34 -10.87 10.91
CA ILE A 251 22.20 -9.96 10.80
C ILE A 251 21.15 -10.42 11.81
N GLY A 252 20.77 -9.53 12.73
CA GLY A 252 19.88 -9.82 13.86
C GLY A 252 18.44 -10.09 13.45
N VAL A 253 17.66 -10.56 14.43
CA VAL A 253 16.21 -10.79 14.28
C VAL A 253 15.52 -9.47 13.96
N TYR A 254 14.62 -9.41 12.93
CA TYR A 254 13.95 -8.21 12.47
C TYR A 254 14.87 -7.04 12.08
N ALA A 255 16.18 -7.24 11.89
CA ALA A 255 17.13 -6.14 11.72
C ALA A 255 16.71 -5.09 10.67
N PHE A 256 16.17 -5.52 9.53
CA PHE A 256 15.60 -4.70 8.45
C PHE A 256 14.12 -5.04 8.18
N GLY A 257 13.44 -5.65 9.15
CA GLY A 257 12.02 -5.96 9.00
C GLY A 257 11.19 -4.71 8.75
N ALA A 258 10.15 -4.80 7.90
CA ALA A 258 9.27 -3.70 7.52
C ALA A 258 9.96 -2.49 6.86
N CYS A 259 11.16 -2.66 6.26
CA CYS A 259 11.75 -1.70 5.36
C CYS A 259 11.07 -1.81 3.99
N ILE A 260 9.84 -1.31 3.89
CA ILE A 260 8.93 -1.57 2.76
C ILE A 260 9.44 -1.03 1.42
N SER A 261 10.27 0.02 1.44
CA SER A 261 10.87 0.64 0.25
C SER A 261 12.22 0.06 -0.15
N LEU A 262 12.77 -0.90 0.63
CA LEU A 262 14.08 -1.49 0.35
C LEU A 262 14.02 -2.31 -0.95
N THR A 263 14.71 -1.83 -2.00
CA THR A 263 14.69 -2.46 -3.33
C THR A 263 15.77 -3.51 -3.53
N SER A 264 16.91 -3.33 -2.86
CA SER A 264 18.06 -4.24 -2.94
C SER A 264 18.87 -4.24 -1.66
N VAL A 265 19.49 -5.36 -1.35
CA VAL A 265 20.45 -5.51 -0.27
C VAL A 265 21.57 -6.44 -0.73
N THR A 266 22.82 -6.05 -0.46
CA THR A 266 23.99 -6.92 -0.63
C THR A 266 24.35 -7.50 0.72
N ILE A 267 24.30 -8.82 0.85
CA ILE A 267 24.75 -9.56 2.02
C ILE A 267 26.20 -9.99 1.76
N PRO A 268 27.18 -9.53 2.57
CA PRO A 268 28.59 -9.82 2.32
C PRO A 268 28.96 -11.26 2.69
N ASP A 269 30.09 -11.73 2.14
CA ASP A 269 30.64 -13.08 2.35
C ASP A 269 31.12 -13.35 3.80
N SER A 270 31.13 -12.36 4.65
CA SER A 270 31.40 -12.49 6.09
C SER A 270 30.17 -12.99 6.89
N VAL A 271 28.94 -12.80 6.35
CA VAL A 271 27.71 -13.16 7.06
C VAL A 271 27.51 -14.67 7.05
N THR A 272 27.42 -15.27 8.23
CA THR A 272 27.21 -16.72 8.41
C THR A 272 25.76 -17.07 8.71
N SER A 273 24.96 -16.12 9.19
CA SER A 273 23.55 -16.33 9.53
C SER A 273 22.70 -15.10 9.27
N ILE A 274 21.49 -15.35 8.74
CA ILE A 274 20.43 -14.35 8.58
C ILE A 274 19.38 -14.64 9.68
N GLY A 275 19.10 -13.66 10.52
CA GLY A 275 18.19 -13.77 11.66
C GLY A 275 16.74 -14.02 11.28
N ASP A 276 15.94 -14.43 12.27
CA ASP A 276 14.51 -14.63 12.06
C ASP A 276 13.86 -13.29 11.69
N SER A 277 13.00 -13.28 10.66
CA SER A 277 12.34 -12.08 10.15
C SER A 277 13.27 -10.91 9.74
N ALA A 278 14.55 -11.17 9.49
CA ALA A 278 15.56 -10.11 9.28
C ALA A 278 15.18 -9.12 8.16
N PHE A 279 14.52 -9.58 7.09
CA PHE A 279 14.00 -8.79 5.98
C PHE A 279 12.50 -9.01 5.77
N CYS A 280 11.78 -9.42 6.81
CA CYS A 280 10.33 -9.63 6.73
C CYS A 280 9.63 -8.33 6.32
N ASN A 281 8.64 -8.42 5.41
CA ASN A 281 7.86 -7.28 4.94
C ASN A 281 8.68 -6.18 4.20
N CYS A 282 9.83 -6.56 3.59
CA CYS A 282 10.55 -5.72 2.65
C CYS A 282 9.87 -5.82 1.27
N LYS A 283 8.70 -5.16 1.13
CA LYS A 283 7.79 -5.36 -0.01
C LYS A 283 8.40 -5.06 -1.36
N SER A 284 9.29 -4.08 -1.42
CA SER A 284 9.94 -3.64 -2.66
C SER A 284 11.21 -4.41 -3.02
N LEU A 285 11.66 -5.35 -2.16
CA LEU A 285 12.88 -6.11 -2.41
C LEU A 285 12.72 -7.03 -3.62
N THR A 286 13.42 -6.72 -4.71
CA THR A 286 13.28 -7.44 -5.99
C THR A 286 14.20 -8.63 -6.12
N SER A 287 15.36 -8.57 -5.47
CA SER A 287 16.37 -9.63 -5.53
C SER A 287 17.23 -9.64 -4.27
N VAL A 288 17.73 -10.80 -3.90
CA VAL A 288 18.72 -10.99 -2.85
C VAL A 288 19.68 -12.09 -3.25
N THR A 289 20.98 -11.84 -3.05
CA THR A 289 22.01 -12.87 -3.18
C THR A 289 22.37 -13.37 -1.79
N ILE A 290 22.25 -14.67 -1.56
CA ILE A 290 22.65 -15.34 -0.34
C ILE A 290 24.06 -15.89 -0.58
N PRO A 291 25.09 -15.38 0.12
CA PRO A 291 26.47 -15.80 -0.12
C PRO A 291 26.77 -17.22 0.39
N ASP A 292 27.85 -17.81 -0.14
CA ASP A 292 28.32 -19.16 0.23
C ASP A 292 28.84 -19.29 1.67
N SER A 293 28.90 -18.22 2.42
CA SER A 293 29.19 -18.19 3.86
C SER A 293 27.98 -18.50 4.74
N VAL A 294 26.74 -18.23 4.23
CA VAL A 294 25.52 -18.38 5.02
C VAL A 294 25.20 -19.85 5.22
N THR A 295 25.09 -20.26 6.48
CA THR A 295 24.70 -21.61 6.89
C THR A 295 23.27 -21.69 7.38
N ARG A 296 22.69 -20.59 7.90
CA ARG A 296 21.34 -20.50 8.43
C ARG A 296 20.56 -19.32 7.84
N ILE A 297 19.35 -19.59 7.37
CA ILE A 297 18.31 -18.61 7.05
C ILE A 297 17.23 -18.76 8.11
N GLY A 298 16.91 -17.69 8.84
CA GLY A 298 15.95 -17.68 9.95
C GLY A 298 14.50 -17.89 9.54
N GLU A 299 13.63 -18.07 10.55
CA GLU A 299 12.19 -18.14 10.35
C GLU A 299 11.66 -16.82 9.78
N TYR A 300 10.78 -16.87 8.76
CA TYR A 300 10.20 -15.68 8.12
C TYR A 300 11.24 -14.66 7.61
N ALA A 301 12.52 -15.04 7.43
CA ALA A 301 13.60 -14.12 7.13
C ALA A 301 13.32 -13.17 5.96
N PHE A 302 12.66 -13.64 4.90
CA PHE A 302 12.21 -12.88 3.73
C PHE A 302 10.69 -12.95 3.51
N SER A 303 9.93 -13.27 4.56
CA SER A 303 8.46 -13.33 4.45
C SER A 303 7.88 -11.98 4.03
N LYS A 304 6.85 -11.99 3.17
CA LYS A 304 6.21 -10.77 2.63
C LYS A 304 7.15 -9.85 1.84
N CYS A 305 8.23 -10.38 1.26
CA CYS A 305 8.98 -9.70 0.21
C CYS A 305 8.21 -9.84 -1.11
N GLU A 306 7.16 -9.05 -1.25
CA GLU A 306 6.14 -9.20 -2.31
C GLU A 306 6.72 -9.08 -3.73
N SER A 307 7.80 -8.30 -3.90
CA SER A 307 8.48 -8.07 -5.19
C SER A 307 9.64 -9.01 -5.48
N LEU A 308 10.03 -9.90 -4.54
CA LEU A 308 11.15 -10.83 -4.71
C LEU A 308 10.81 -11.87 -5.79
N THR A 309 11.58 -11.86 -6.89
CA THR A 309 11.26 -12.69 -8.08
C THR A 309 11.91 -14.06 -8.09
N SER A 310 13.09 -14.18 -7.52
CA SER A 310 13.83 -15.44 -7.43
C SER A 310 14.84 -15.43 -6.29
N VAL A 311 15.18 -16.61 -5.78
CA VAL A 311 16.25 -16.81 -4.80
C VAL A 311 17.01 -18.09 -5.10
N THR A 312 18.32 -18.08 -4.85
CA THR A 312 19.18 -19.26 -4.94
C THR A 312 19.70 -19.61 -3.54
N ILE A 313 19.49 -20.85 -3.11
CA ILE A 313 19.99 -21.41 -1.86
C ILE A 313 21.39 -22.01 -2.13
N PRO A 314 22.47 -21.47 -1.58
CA PRO A 314 23.83 -21.95 -1.82
C PRO A 314 24.12 -23.29 -1.14
N ASN A 315 25.27 -23.89 -1.46
CA ASN A 315 25.69 -25.18 -0.91
C ASN A 315 25.89 -25.17 0.61
N SER A 316 26.26 -24.04 1.16
CA SER A 316 26.53 -23.83 2.58
C SER A 316 25.30 -23.87 3.49
N VAL A 317 24.12 -23.58 2.95
CA VAL A 317 22.90 -23.50 3.77
C VAL A 317 22.48 -24.89 4.24
N THR A 318 22.51 -25.07 5.56
CA THR A 318 22.12 -26.31 6.25
C THR A 318 20.80 -26.18 7.01
N SER A 319 20.31 -24.95 7.24
CA SER A 319 19.06 -24.68 7.96
C SER A 319 18.29 -23.55 7.32
N ILE A 320 17.03 -23.79 6.99
CA ILE A 320 16.04 -22.79 6.55
C ILE A 320 14.87 -22.84 7.52
N GLY A 321 14.58 -21.72 8.15
CA GLY A 321 13.46 -21.57 9.08
C GLY A 321 12.10 -21.58 8.37
N TRP A 322 11.06 -21.83 9.13
CA TRP A 322 9.71 -21.93 8.61
C TRP A 322 9.24 -20.59 8.01
N GLY A 323 8.55 -20.69 6.87
CA GLY A 323 8.02 -19.52 6.20
C GLY A 323 9.07 -18.51 5.75
N ALA A 324 10.34 -18.92 5.61
CA ALA A 324 11.44 -18.02 5.26
C ALA A 324 11.14 -17.17 4.01
N PHE A 325 10.39 -17.71 3.05
CA PHE A 325 9.96 -17.05 1.81
C PHE A 325 8.43 -17.03 1.63
N SER A 326 7.66 -17.13 2.73
CA SER A 326 6.20 -17.10 2.69
C SER A 326 5.68 -15.73 2.24
N ASN A 327 4.54 -15.71 1.54
CA ASN A 327 3.92 -14.47 1.06
C ASN A 327 4.79 -13.62 0.12
N CYS A 328 5.79 -14.22 -0.56
CA CYS A 328 6.57 -13.58 -1.61
C CYS A 328 5.81 -13.67 -2.94
N ALA A 329 4.86 -12.77 -3.18
CA ALA A 329 3.87 -12.89 -4.26
C ALA A 329 4.47 -12.95 -5.68
N ALA A 330 5.64 -12.32 -5.90
CA ALA A 330 6.33 -12.34 -7.19
C ALA A 330 7.34 -13.49 -7.34
N LEU A 331 7.56 -14.31 -6.28
CA LEU A 331 8.59 -15.35 -6.30
C LEU A 331 8.20 -16.51 -7.22
N THR A 332 8.88 -16.61 -8.35
CA THR A 332 8.58 -17.62 -9.37
C THR A 332 9.30 -18.96 -9.13
N GLY A 333 10.34 -18.97 -8.31
CA GLY A 333 11.06 -20.22 -7.99
C GLY A 333 12.15 -20.03 -6.94
N ILE A 334 12.34 -21.06 -6.11
CA ILE A 334 13.45 -21.19 -5.17
C ILE A 334 14.41 -22.22 -5.76
N ARG A 335 15.59 -21.77 -6.19
CA ARG A 335 16.61 -22.64 -6.75
C ARG A 335 17.56 -23.09 -5.66
N VAL A 336 17.97 -24.35 -5.70
CA VAL A 336 18.96 -24.91 -4.79
C VAL A 336 20.20 -25.30 -5.58
N ALA A 337 21.38 -24.86 -5.13
CA ALA A 337 22.65 -25.23 -5.74
C ALA A 337 22.84 -26.78 -5.73
N GLU A 338 23.37 -27.35 -6.81
CA GLU A 338 23.45 -28.81 -7.02
C GLU A 338 24.19 -29.53 -5.89
N GLY A 339 25.20 -28.89 -5.32
CA GLY A 339 26.02 -29.44 -4.22
C GLY A 339 25.40 -29.32 -2.83
N ASN A 340 24.23 -28.69 -2.68
CA ASN A 340 23.61 -28.57 -1.36
C ASN A 340 23.23 -29.96 -0.81
N SER A 341 23.65 -30.26 0.43
CA SER A 341 23.45 -31.56 1.06
C SER A 341 22.15 -31.68 1.88
N HIS A 342 21.42 -30.58 2.10
CA HIS A 342 20.25 -30.54 2.99
C HIS A 342 18.95 -30.25 2.25
N TYR A 343 19.02 -29.57 1.11
CA TYR A 343 17.85 -29.12 0.35
C TYR A 343 17.93 -29.48 -1.13
N SER A 344 16.78 -29.46 -1.78
CA SER A 344 16.62 -29.62 -3.24
C SER A 344 15.41 -28.84 -3.69
N SER A 345 15.33 -28.51 -4.98
CA SER A 345 14.13 -27.95 -5.58
C SER A 345 13.68 -28.81 -6.77
N ASP A 346 12.38 -28.75 -7.09
CA ASP A 346 11.85 -29.37 -8.29
C ASP A 346 11.88 -28.40 -9.50
N ALA A 347 11.40 -28.86 -10.66
CA ALA A 347 11.35 -28.05 -11.87
C ALA A 347 10.42 -26.82 -11.76
N SER A 348 9.48 -26.83 -10.81
CA SER A 348 8.57 -25.72 -10.52
C SER A 348 9.14 -24.75 -9.48
N GLY A 349 10.37 -24.98 -9.01
CA GLY A 349 11.01 -24.15 -8.00
C GLY A 349 10.48 -24.35 -6.59
N VAL A 350 9.74 -25.42 -6.32
CA VAL A 350 9.29 -25.78 -4.97
C VAL A 350 10.46 -26.35 -4.18
N LEU A 351 10.66 -25.85 -2.96
CA LEU A 351 11.77 -26.22 -2.07
C LEU A 351 11.41 -27.42 -1.19
N PHE A 352 12.31 -28.39 -1.13
CA PHE A 352 12.18 -29.61 -0.31
C PHE A 352 13.44 -29.84 0.55
N SER A 353 13.30 -30.68 1.59
CA SER A 353 14.44 -31.37 2.17
C SER A 353 15.18 -32.19 1.08
N LYS A 354 16.45 -32.51 1.27
CA LYS A 354 17.29 -33.22 0.26
C LYS A 354 16.71 -34.58 -0.13
N ASP A 355 16.15 -35.30 0.83
CA ASP A 355 15.50 -36.60 0.66
C ASP A 355 14.07 -36.48 0.10
N LYS A 356 13.58 -35.26 -0.09
CA LYS A 356 12.21 -34.93 -0.54
C LYS A 356 11.09 -35.47 0.33
N THR A 357 11.37 -35.73 1.60
CA THR A 357 10.34 -36.16 2.56
C THR A 357 9.54 -34.98 3.14
N THR A 358 10.14 -33.77 3.16
CA THR A 358 9.48 -32.56 3.63
C THR A 358 9.39 -31.54 2.51
N LEU A 359 8.16 -31.06 2.21
CA LEU A 359 7.93 -29.89 1.39
C LEU A 359 8.11 -28.65 2.26
N VAL A 360 9.16 -27.86 2.00
CA VAL A 360 9.57 -26.72 2.84
C VAL A 360 8.86 -25.43 2.40
N GLN A 361 8.87 -25.10 1.10
CA GLN A 361 8.28 -23.86 0.61
C GLN A 361 7.91 -23.93 -0.87
N CYS A 362 6.67 -23.58 -1.20
CA CYS A 362 6.22 -23.29 -2.55
C CYS A 362 6.44 -21.82 -2.87
N PRO A 363 6.90 -21.47 -4.08
CA PRO A 363 7.04 -20.06 -4.49
C PRO A 363 5.67 -19.36 -4.55
N GLY A 364 5.60 -18.10 -4.07
CA GLY A 364 4.33 -17.36 -3.95
C GLY A 364 3.64 -17.04 -5.27
N ALA A 365 4.40 -16.90 -6.38
CA ALA A 365 3.87 -16.68 -7.73
C ALA A 365 3.35 -17.98 -8.38
N PHE A 366 3.46 -19.14 -7.72
CA PHE A 366 2.98 -20.39 -8.28
C PHE A 366 1.48 -20.30 -8.60
N SER A 367 1.12 -20.67 -9.83
CA SER A 367 -0.26 -20.59 -10.31
C SER A 367 -0.77 -21.94 -10.83
N GLY A 368 -2.09 -22.15 -10.74
CA GLY A 368 -2.73 -23.36 -11.24
C GLY A 368 -2.72 -24.49 -10.23
N SER A 369 -2.55 -25.73 -10.69
CA SER A 369 -2.62 -26.94 -9.86
C SER A 369 -1.24 -27.48 -9.51
N TYR A 370 -1.07 -27.95 -8.30
CA TYR A 370 0.16 -28.63 -7.86
C TYR A 370 -0.10 -30.01 -7.31
N ALA A 371 0.58 -31.01 -7.84
CA ALA A 371 0.58 -32.37 -7.30
C ALA A 371 1.83 -32.57 -6.42
N ILE A 372 1.63 -32.73 -5.12
CA ILE A 372 2.72 -32.99 -4.17
C ILE A 372 3.30 -34.39 -4.48
N PRO A 373 4.64 -34.52 -4.61
CA PRO A 373 5.27 -35.80 -4.90
C PRO A 373 5.00 -36.87 -3.82
N ASN A 374 4.86 -38.12 -4.22
CA ASN A 374 4.61 -39.27 -3.31
C ASN A 374 5.78 -39.53 -2.32
N SER A 375 6.93 -38.92 -2.47
CA SER A 375 8.03 -38.98 -1.49
C SER A 375 7.77 -38.12 -0.24
N VAL A 376 6.85 -37.14 -0.34
CA VAL A 376 6.59 -36.19 0.72
C VAL A 376 5.75 -36.85 1.82
N THR A 377 6.25 -36.80 3.04
CA THR A 377 5.56 -37.29 4.23
C THR A 377 5.10 -36.16 5.13
N SER A 378 5.68 -34.94 4.97
CA SER A 378 5.32 -33.76 5.76
C SER A 378 5.26 -32.51 4.88
N ILE A 379 4.17 -31.74 5.03
CA ILE A 379 4.06 -30.38 4.50
C ILE A 379 4.46 -29.43 5.63
N GLY A 380 5.52 -28.66 5.41
CA GLY A 380 6.10 -27.76 6.43
C GLY A 380 5.18 -26.61 6.86
N ASP A 381 5.52 -25.97 7.95
CA ASP A 381 4.82 -24.76 8.41
C ASP A 381 4.97 -23.65 7.34
N SER A 382 3.86 -22.99 7.00
CA SER A 382 3.77 -21.92 5.98
C SER A 382 4.20 -22.35 4.55
N ALA A 383 4.26 -23.65 4.27
CA ALA A 383 4.84 -24.17 3.02
C ALA A 383 4.19 -23.65 1.72
N PHE A 384 2.91 -23.34 1.71
CA PHE A 384 2.18 -22.69 0.61
C PHE A 384 1.61 -21.33 1.01
N SER A 385 2.02 -20.77 2.17
CA SER A 385 1.47 -19.50 2.64
C SER A 385 1.70 -18.38 1.63
N GLY A 386 0.60 -17.72 1.21
CA GLY A 386 0.63 -16.65 0.23
C GLY A 386 0.69 -17.10 -1.23
N CYS A 387 0.56 -18.41 -1.54
CA CYS A 387 0.39 -18.87 -2.92
C CYS A 387 -1.02 -18.51 -3.43
N SER A 388 -1.26 -17.21 -3.61
CA SER A 388 -2.60 -16.65 -3.86
C SER A 388 -3.23 -17.11 -5.18
N SER A 389 -2.42 -17.56 -6.14
CA SER A 389 -2.85 -18.03 -7.46
C SER A 389 -2.91 -19.58 -7.58
N LEU A 390 -2.63 -20.30 -6.48
CA LEU A 390 -2.79 -21.76 -6.43
C LEU A 390 -4.28 -22.10 -6.45
N THR A 391 -4.74 -22.81 -7.47
CA THR A 391 -6.18 -23.14 -7.64
C THR A 391 -6.56 -24.49 -7.07
N SER A 392 -5.63 -25.45 -7.11
CA SER A 392 -5.85 -26.78 -6.52
C SER A 392 -4.53 -27.41 -6.07
N VAL A 393 -4.61 -28.30 -5.08
CA VAL A 393 -3.48 -29.09 -4.61
C VAL A 393 -3.91 -30.55 -4.42
N THR A 394 -3.07 -31.48 -4.88
CA THR A 394 -3.25 -32.92 -4.60
C THR A 394 -2.27 -33.33 -3.51
N ILE A 395 -2.79 -33.79 -2.39
CA ILE A 395 -2.02 -34.28 -1.24
C ILE A 395 -1.98 -35.81 -1.36
N PRO A 396 -0.82 -36.45 -1.51
CA PRO A 396 -0.72 -37.90 -1.66
C PRO A 396 -0.87 -38.64 -0.32
N ASP A 397 -1.18 -39.93 -0.39
CA ASP A 397 -1.34 -40.79 0.78
C ASP A 397 -0.04 -41.03 1.58
N SER A 398 1.07 -40.52 1.12
CA SER A 398 2.33 -40.53 1.89
C SER A 398 2.39 -39.45 2.96
N VAL A 399 1.56 -38.38 2.86
CA VAL A 399 1.60 -37.24 3.76
C VAL A 399 0.90 -37.58 5.07
N THR A 400 1.63 -37.47 6.18
CA THR A 400 1.12 -37.73 7.54
C THR A 400 0.88 -36.47 8.35
N SER A 401 1.49 -35.34 7.97
CA SER A 401 1.35 -34.07 8.68
C SER A 401 1.27 -32.86 7.74
N ILE A 402 0.40 -31.91 8.09
CA ILE A 402 0.24 -30.61 7.47
C ILE A 402 0.58 -29.56 8.54
N GLY A 403 1.56 -28.69 8.26
CA GLY A 403 2.09 -27.70 9.18
C GLY A 403 1.13 -26.55 9.50
N LYS A 404 1.49 -25.71 10.47
CA LYS A 404 0.79 -24.48 10.80
C LYS A 404 0.85 -23.51 9.60
N TRP A 405 -0.26 -22.82 9.30
CA TRP A 405 -0.34 -21.85 8.20
C TRP A 405 0.02 -22.43 6.83
N ALA A 406 0.07 -23.74 6.67
CA ALA A 406 0.63 -24.42 5.50
C ALA A 406 0.04 -23.91 4.19
N PHE A 407 -1.26 -23.66 4.11
CA PHE A 407 -1.97 -23.11 2.94
C PHE A 407 -2.63 -21.75 3.23
N SER A 408 -2.17 -21.05 4.27
CA SER A 408 -2.74 -19.74 4.60
C SER A 408 -2.62 -18.77 3.42
N GLU A 409 -3.65 -17.94 3.21
CA GLU A 409 -3.72 -16.95 2.12
C GLU A 409 -3.62 -17.54 0.70
N CYS A 410 -3.92 -18.83 0.51
CA CYS A 410 -4.14 -19.41 -0.81
C CYS A 410 -5.52 -18.99 -1.33
N LYS A 411 -5.62 -17.71 -1.75
CA LYS A 411 -6.90 -17.04 -2.04
C LYS A 411 -7.69 -17.67 -3.19
N SER A 412 -7.02 -18.33 -4.15
CA SER A 412 -7.65 -18.97 -5.30
C SER A 412 -7.89 -20.48 -5.10
N LEU A 413 -7.46 -21.06 -3.99
CA LEU A 413 -7.67 -22.47 -3.68
C LEU A 413 -9.16 -22.73 -3.43
N THR A 414 -9.77 -23.60 -4.26
CA THR A 414 -11.22 -23.82 -4.24
C THR A 414 -11.64 -25.01 -3.38
N SER A 415 -10.82 -26.05 -3.32
CA SER A 415 -11.07 -27.23 -2.52
C SER A 415 -9.76 -27.95 -2.19
N VAL A 416 -9.77 -28.73 -1.10
CA VAL A 416 -8.67 -29.62 -0.72
C VAL A 416 -9.22 -30.93 -0.19
N THR A 417 -8.55 -32.05 -0.51
CA THR A 417 -8.85 -33.37 0.04
C THR A 417 -7.72 -33.78 0.98
N ILE A 418 -8.09 -34.13 2.22
CA ILE A 418 -7.20 -34.64 3.26
C ILE A 418 -7.20 -36.17 3.19
N PRO A 419 -6.10 -36.83 2.85
CA PRO A 419 -6.03 -38.29 2.73
C PRO A 419 -6.10 -39.01 4.11
N ASP A 420 -6.28 -40.32 4.05
CA ASP A 420 -6.39 -41.20 5.23
C ASP A 420 -5.12 -41.16 6.11
N SER A 421 -3.98 -40.94 5.52
CA SER A 421 -2.66 -40.92 6.17
C SER A 421 -2.42 -39.71 7.09
N VAL A 422 -3.17 -38.61 6.89
CA VAL A 422 -2.95 -37.36 7.67
C VAL A 422 -3.44 -37.52 9.09
N THR A 423 -2.51 -37.46 10.03
CA THR A 423 -2.76 -37.56 11.46
C THR A 423 -2.64 -36.25 12.23
N SER A 424 -2.04 -35.21 11.57
CA SER A 424 -1.82 -33.89 12.18
C SER A 424 -2.05 -32.77 11.18
N ILE A 425 -2.88 -31.81 11.55
CA ILE A 425 -3.10 -30.55 10.83
C ILE A 425 -2.83 -29.41 11.81
N GLY A 426 -1.87 -28.54 11.46
CA GLY A 426 -1.49 -27.39 12.28
C GLY A 426 -2.55 -26.28 12.29
N ASN A 427 -2.50 -25.45 13.32
CA ASN A 427 -3.40 -24.32 13.46
C ASN A 427 -3.32 -23.40 12.21
N CYS A 428 -4.46 -22.86 11.78
CA CYS A 428 -4.57 -21.97 10.62
C CYS A 428 -4.09 -22.57 9.29
N ALA A 429 -4.03 -23.89 9.15
CA ALA A 429 -3.50 -24.51 7.94
C ALA A 429 -4.17 -24.00 6.66
N PHE A 430 -5.45 -23.63 6.70
CA PHE A 430 -6.24 -23.11 5.58
C PHE A 430 -6.85 -21.72 5.84
N ALA A 431 -6.25 -20.94 6.74
CA ALA A 431 -6.74 -19.61 7.08
C ALA A 431 -6.68 -18.65 5.88
N SER A 432 -7.64 -17.73 5.79
CA SER A 432 -7.68 -16.69 4.73
C SER A 432 -7.74 -17.25 3.28
N CYS A 433 -8.15 -18.51 3.11
CA CYS A 433 -8.43 -19.10 1.79
C CYS A 433 -9.82 -18.67 1.33
N THR A 434 -9.97 -17.44 0.84
CA THR A 434 -11.28 -16.80 0.62
C THR A 434 -12.14 -17.46 -0.47
N SER A 435 -11.54 -18.24 -1.38
CA SER A 435 -12.29 -19.01 -2.38
C SER A 435 -12.53 -20.46 -1.98
N LEU A 436 -12.04 -20.89 -0.81
CA LEU A 436 -12.14 -22.29 -0.38
C LEU A 436 -13.58 -22.64 -0.01
N THR A 437 -14.20 -23.54 -0.78
CA THR A 437 -15.59 -23.99 -0.60
C THR A 437 -15.68 -25.30 0.17
N GLY A 438 -14.58 -26.03 0.38
CA GLY A 438 -14.58 -27.26 1.16
C GLY A 438 -13.20 -27.82 1.45
N ILE A 439 -13.07 -28.38 2.66
CA ILE A 439 -11.96 -29.21 3.13
C ILE A 439 -12.52 -30.63 3.31
N TRP A 440 -12.30 -31.48 2.33
CA TRP A 440 -12.88 -32.81 2.30
C TRP A 440 -11.91 -33.83 2.92
N VAL A 441 -12.39 -34.62 3.85
CA VAL A 441 -11.58 -35.66 4.52
C VAL A 441 -11.98 -37.04 3.98
N ALA A 442 -10.99 -37.82 3.58
CA ALA A 442 -11.21 -39.19 3.13
C ALA A 442 -11.87 -40.05 4.24
N GLU A 443 -12.76 -40.99 3.86
CA GLU A 443 -13.58 -41.77 4.79
C GLU A 443 -12.75 -42.58 5.78
N GLY A 444 -11.61 -43.13 5.36
CA GLY A 444 -10.68 -43.91 6.15
C GLY A 444 -9.83 -43.12 7.14
N ASN A 445 -9.85 -41.79 7.11
CA ASN A 445 -9.03 -40.98 8.00
C ASN A 445 -9.46 -41.19 9.46
N SER A 446 -8.48 -41.49 10.33
CA SER A 446 -8.72 -41.87 11.73
C SER A 446 -8.73 -40.69 12.71
N HIS A 447 -8.34 -39.48 12.28
CA HIS A 447 -8.13 -38.30 13.11
C HIS A 447 -9.10 -37.15 12.82
N TYR A 448 -9.53 -37.05 11.57
CA TYR A 448 -10.34 -35.94 11.06
C TYR A 448 -11.59 -36.45 10.33
N ALA A 449 -12.56 -35.57 10.19
CA ALA A 449 -13.76 -35.71 9.40
C ALA A 449 -14.17 -34.37 8.80
N SER A 450 -14.98 -34.40 7.74
CA SER A 450 -15.67 -33.21 7.24
C SER A 450 -17.18 -33.45 7.23
N ASP A 451 -17.97 -32.38 7.41
CA ASP A 451 -19.40 -32.46 7.19
C ASP A 451 -19.78 -32.40 5.70
N ALA A 452 -21.08 -32.48 5.42
CA ALA A 452 -21.59 -32.41 4.03
C ALA A 452 -21.32 -31.07 3.34
N SER A 453 -20.89 -30.05 4.08
CA SER A 453 -20.52 -28.72 3.58
C SER A 453 -19.01 -28.57 3.38
N GLY A 454 -18.19 -29.52 3.81
CA GLY A 454 -16.74 -29.47 3.72
C GLY A 454 -16.08 -28.69 4.84
N VAL A 455 -16.72 -28.51 5.98
CA VAL A 455 -16.08 -27.96 7.20
C VAL A 455 -15.26 -29.04 7.87
N LEU A 456 -14.05 -28.69 8.31
CA LEU A 456 -13.11 -29.62 8.93
C LEU A 456 -13.35 -29.77 10.44
N PHE A 457 -13.43 -30.99 10.89
CA PHE A 457 -13.61 -31.39 12.31
C PHE A 457 -12.56 -32.44 12.74
N ASN A 458 -12.41 -32.59 14.05
CA ASN A 458 -11.82 -33.81 14.58
C ASN A 458 -12.72 -35.02 14.23
N LYS A 459 -12.18 -36.24 14.33
CA LYS A 459 -12.90 -37.47 13.92
C LYS A 459 -14.29 -37.63 14.56
N ASP A 460 -14.44 -37.27 15.83
CA ASP A 460 -15.68 -37.41 16.59
C ASP A 460 -16.69 -36.28 16.30
N MET A 461 -16.39 -35.37 15.42
CA MET A 461 -17.22 -34.19 15.09
C MET A 461 -17.55 -33.31 16.31
N THR A 462 -16.76 -33.41 17.40
CA THR A 462 -16.95 -32.62 18.63
C THR A 462 -16.18 -31.30 18.65
N THR A 463 -15.16 -31.19 17.83
CA THR A 463 -14.38 -29.97 17.69
C THR A 463 -14.37 -29.50 16.22
N LEU A 464 -14.86 -28.28 15.97
CA LEU A 464 -14.72 -27.62 14.67
C LEU A 464 -13.28 -27.09 14.56
N VAL A 465 -12.51 -27.62 13.62
CA VAL A 465 -11.08 -27.30 13.43
C VAL A 465 -10.91 -26.11 12.50
N GLN A 466 -11.56 -26.13 11.33
CA GLN A 466 -11.43 -25.04 10.34
C GLN A 466 -12.68 -24.96 9.45
N CYS A 467 -13.24 -23.77 9.34
CA CYS A 467 -14.28 -23.44 8.37
C CYS A 467 -13.64 -22.95 7.06
N PRO A 468 -14.10 -23.38 5.88
CA PRO A 468 -13.69 -22.83 4.60
C PRO A 468 -14.03 -21.33 4.46
N GLY A 469 -13.12 -20.54 3.85
CA GLY A 469 -13.22 -19.08 3.83
C GLY A 469 -14.32 -18.50 2.93
N ALA A 470 -14.87 -19.28 1.99
CA ALA A 470 -15.90 -18.82 1.05
C ALA A 470 -17.32 -18.79 1.64
N PHE A 471 -17.52 -19.29 2.85
CA PHE A 471 -18.87 -19.43 3.43
C PHE A 471 -19.46 -18.07 3.80
N ALA A 472 -20.68 -17.79 3.30
CA ALA A 472 -21.43 -16.60 3.67
C ALA A 472 -22.25 -16.84 4.95
N ALA A 473 -22.73 -18.06 5.20
CA ALA A 473 -23.47 -18.45 6.39
C ALA A 473 -23.13 -19.89 6.78
N TYR A 474 -23.10 -20.18 8.06
CA TYR A 474 -22.88 -21.55 8.53
C TYR A 474 -23.62 -21.84 9.84
N THR A 475 -24.28 -23.00 9.89
CA THR A 475 -24.89 -23.54 11.11
C THR A 475 -24.01 -24.66 11.66
N ILE A 476 -23.42 -24.43 12.83
CA ILE A 476 -22.55 -25.40 13.49
C ILE A 476 -23.40 -26.58 13.98
N PRO A 477 -23.03 -27.83 13.70
CA PRO A 477 -23.79 -29.03 14.14
C PRO A 477 -23.88 -29.15 15.66
N ASP A 478 -24.98 -29.75 16.17
CA ASP A 478 -25.22 -29.99 17.61
C ASP A 478 -24.22 -30.96 18.23
N SER A 479 -23.45 -31.75 17.46
CA SER A 479 -22.36 -32.58 17.94
C SER A 479 -21.17 -31.80 18.49
N VAL A 480 -21.01 -30.51 18.03
CA VAL A 480 -19.86 -29.69 18.36
C VAL A 480 -19.95 -29.16 19.78
N THR A 481 -18.93 -29.44 20.55
CA THR A 481 -18.78 -28.95 21.93
C THR A 481 -17.70 -27.87 22.05
N ARG A 482 -16.83 -27.79 21.04
CA ARG A 482 -15.73 -26.81 20.98
C ARG A 482 -15.55 -26.24 19.58
N ILE A 483 -15.46 -24.93 19.49
CA ILE A 483 -14.92 -24.22 18.30
C ILE A 483 -13.42 -24.06 18.53
N GLY A 484 -12.62 -24.55 17.62
CA GLY A 484 -11.15 -24.55 17.70
C GLY A 484 -10.56 -23.14 17.67
N GLU A 485 -9.30 -23.02 18.10
CA GLU A 485 -8.53 -21.80 17.96
C GLU A 485 -8.44 -21.42 16.48
N ARG A 486 -8.78 -20.14 16.13
CA ARG A 486 -8.77 -19.62 14.77
C ARG A 486 -9.64 -20.38 13.76
N ALA A 487 -10.67 -21.06 14.18
CA ALA A 487 -11.49 -21.93 13.33
C ALA A 487 -12.20 -21.20 12.18
N PHE A 488 -12.54 -19.92 12.32
CA PHE A 488 -13.10 -19.02 11.30
C PHE A 488 -12.17 -17.82 10.99
N TYR A 489 -10.88 -17.98 11.23
CA TYR A 489 -9.92 -16.89 11.10
C TYR A 489 -9.90 -16.31 9.69
N TYR A 490 -10.23 -15.01 9.57
CA TYR A 490 -10.38 -14.27 8.31
C TYR A 490 -11.36 -14.93 7.30
N CYS A 491 -12.46 -15.53 7.78
CA CYS A 491 -13.59 -15.88 6.94
C CYS A 491 -14.38 -14.60 6.58
N THR A 492 -13.78 -13.78 5.70
CA THR A 492 -14.29 -12.44 5.38
C THR A 492 -15.67 -12.43 4.69
N SER A 493 -16.07 -13.54 4.09
CA SER A 493 -17.38 -13.71 3.46
C SER A 493 -18.51 -14.03 4.46
N LEU A 494 -18.18 -14.43 5.69
CA LEU A 494 -19.15 -14.90 6.68
C LEU A 494 -20.00 -13.75 7.20
N THR A 495 -21.29 -13.74 6.84
CA THR A 495 -22.28 -12.74 7.29
C THR A 495 -23.05 -13.17 8.51
N SER A 496 -23.21 -14.51 8.72
CA SER A 496 -23.93 -15.07 9.85
C SER A 496 -23.39 -16.45 10.26
N VAL A 497 -23.44 -16.73 11.56
CA VAL A 497 -23.11 -18.04 12.13
C VAL A 497 -24.10 -18.40 13.22
N THR A 498 -24.59 -19.66 13.20
CA THR A 498 -25.40 -20.20 14.28
C THR A 498 -24.54 -21.09 15.16
N ILE A 499 -24.39 -20.73 16.44
CA ILE A 499 -23.63 -21.49 17.43
C ILE A 499 -24.61 -22.23 18.32
N PRO A 500 -24.63 -23.58 18.33
CA PRO A 500 -25.58 -24.35 19.10
C PRO A 500 -25.24 -24.37 20.60
N ASN A 501 -26.23 -24.68 21.43
CA ASN A 501 -26.07 -24.80 22.89
C ASN A 501 -25.17 -25.96 23.35
N SER A 502 -24.76 -26.84 22.47
CA SER A 502 -23.74 -27.86 22.73
C SER A 502 -22.34 -27.30 22.89
N VAL A 503 -22.05 -26.14 22.26
CA VAL A 503 -20.72 -25.46 22.29
C VAL A 503 -20.47 -24.90 23.69
N ARG A 504 -19.39 -25.35 24.33
CA ARG A 504 -18.97 -24.94 25.68
C ARG A 504 -17.77 -24.01 25.69
N SER A 505 -16.97 -24.05 24.63
CA SER A 505 -15.79 -23.19 24.48
C SER A 505 -15.60 -22.71 23.04
N ILE A 506 -15.24 -21.43 22.94
CA ILE A 506 -14.84 -20.77 21.69
C ILE A 506 -13.36 -20.43 21.84
N GLY A 507 -12.53 -20.95 20.95
CA GLY A 507 -11.07 -20.79 21.07
C GLY A 507 -10.60 -19.36 20.75
N LYS A 508 -9.38 -19.03 21.17
CA LYS A 508 -8.74 -17.74 20.90
C LYS A 508 -8.76 -17.43 19.40
N TRP A 509 -9.05 -16.18 19.05
CA TRP A 509 -9.07 -15.69 17.67
C TRP A 509 -10.04 -16.43 16.74
N ALA A 510 -11.03 -17.15 17.29
CA ALA A 510 -11.86 -18.07 16.51
C ALA A 510 -12.57 -17.39 15.34
N PHE A 511 -13.07 -16.16 15.48
CA PHE A 511 -13.76 -15.37 14.47
C PHE A 511 -13.00 -14.08 14.09
N ARG A 512 -11.70 -14.00 14.42
CA ARG A 512 -10.93 -12.80 14.07
C ARG A 512 -10.99 -12.54 12.57
N GLY A 513 -11.27 -11.27 12.20
CA GLY A 513 -11.28 -10.84 10.82
C GLY A 513 -12.48 -11.34 10.01
N CYS A 514 -13.56 -11.82 10.66
CA CYS A 514 -14.84 -12.06 10.00
C CYS A 514 -15.53 -10.71 9.71
N SER A 515 -14.95 -9.95 8.78
CA SER A 515 -15.31 -8.55 8.54
C SER A 515 -16.72 -8.31 8.00
N SER A 516 -17.39 -9.34 7.49
CA SER A 516 -18.80 -9.28 7.05
C SER A 516 -19.81 -9.78 8.09
N LEU A 517 -19.36 -10.30 9.24
CA LEU A 517 -20.24 -10.82 10.28
C LEU A 517 -21.01 -9.65 10.91
N THR A 518 -22.35 -9.68 10.83
CA THR A 518 -23.20 -8.56 11.28
C THR A 518 -23.72 -8.73 12.70
N SER A 519 -23.95 -9.96 13.13
CA SER A 519 -24.39 -10.28 14.49
C SER A 519 -23.95 -11.67 14.92
N VAL A 520 -23.84 -11.89 16.21
CA VAL A 520 -23.57 -13.21 16.78
C VAL A 520 -24.29 -13.40 18.10
N THR A 521 -24.82 -14.59 18.29
CA THR A 521 -25.44 -15.03 19.57
C THR A 521 -24.55 -16.07 20.23
N ILE A 522 -24.06 -15.74 21.43
CA ILE A 522 -23.24 -16.64 22.25
C ILE A 522 -24.20 -17.57 23.03
N PRO A 523 -24.03 -18.91 22.97
CA PRO A 523 -24.91 -19.82 23.66
C PRO A 523 -24.69 -19.84 25.18
N ASN A 524 -25.71 -20.21 25.91
CA ASN A 524 -25.73 -20.26 27.40
C ASN A 524 -24.70 -21.22 28.03
N SER A 525 -24.13 -22.10 27.23
CA SER A 525 -23.10 -23.09 27.65
C SER A 525 -21.68 -22.50 27.66
N VAL A 526 -21.47 -21.29 27.07
CA VAL A 526 -20.19 -20.61 27.04
C VAL A 526 -20.02 -19.73 28.28
N THR A 527 -18.87 -19.82 28.94
CA THR A 527 -18.55 -19.09 30.16
C THR A 527 -17.46 -18.06 30.03
N SER A 528 -16.68 -18.10 28.90
CA SER A 528 -15.63 -17.15 28.59
C SER A 528 -15.63 -16.83 27.10
N ILE A 529 -15.26 -15.61 26.77
CA ILE A 529 -14.87 -15.16 25.42
C ILE A 529 -13.38 -14.89 25.50
N ASP A 530 -12.59 -15.73 24.86
CA ASP A 530 -11.13 -15.71 24.96
C ASP A 530 -10.50 -14.60 24.11
N ASP A 531 -9.16 -14.45 24.19
CA ASP A 531 -8.41 -13.40 23.52
C ASP A 531 -8.74 -13.32 22.03
N GLY A 532 -9.01 -12.11 21.55
CA GLY A 532 -9.23 -11.78 20.14
C GLY A 532 -10.36 -12.54 19.44
N THR A 533 -11.26 -13.17 20.19
CA THR A 533 -12.28 -14.07 19.62
C THR A 533 -13.04 -13.43 18.45
N PHE A 534 -13.46 -12.17 18.55
CA PHE A 534 -14.16 -11.41 17.52
C PHE A 534 -13.37 -10.18 17.02
N ALA A 535 -12.05 -10.14 17.28
CA ALA A 535 -11.24 -9.01 16.84
C ALA A 535 -11.37 -8.77 15.34
N SER A 536 -11.42 -7.51 14.93
CA SER A 536 -11.55 -7.05 13.53
C SER A 536 -12.81 -7.58 12.81
N CYS A 537 -13.91 -7.82 13.58
CA CYS A 537 -15.24 -8.03 13.01
C CYS A 537 -15.89 -6.67 12.71
N THR A 538 -15.37 -5.96 11.71
CA THR A 538 -15.67 -4.54 11.44
C THR A 538 -17.15 -4.25 11.09
N SER A 539 -17.91 -5.24 10.62
CA SER A 539 -19.36 -5.11 10.34
C SER A 539 -20.26 -5.59 11.49
N LEU A 540 -19.69 -6.04 12.62
CA LEU A 540 -20.47 -6.56 13.74
C LEU A 540 -21.22 -5.41 14.40
N THR A 541 -22.54 -5.35 14.22
CA THR A 541 -23.40 -4.29 14.80
C THR A 541 -23.95 -4.67 16.15
N SER A 542 -24.14 -5.97 16.40
CA SER A 542 -24.69 -6.43 17.66
C SER A 542 -24.17 -7.79 18.11
N VAL A 543 -24.10 -7.99 19.42
CA VAL A 543 -23.77 -9.29 20.04
C VAL A 543 -24.75 -9.63 21.15
N THR A 544 -25.23 -10.89 21.18
CA THR A 544 -26.03 -11.42 22.29
C THR A 544 -25.17 -12.24 23.20
N ILE A 545 -25.08 -11.87 24.49
CA ILE A 545 -24.20 -12.45 25.49
C ILE A 545 -25.04 -13.03 26.61
N PRO A 546 -24.89 -14.33 26.93
CA PRO A 546 -25.61 -14.96 28.00
C PRO A 546 -25.04 -14.56 29.39
N ASN A 547 -25.85 -14.74 30.44
CA ASN A 547 -25.43 -14.46 31.81
C ASN A 547 -24.42 -15.48 32.38
N SER A 548 -24.12 -16.55 31.64
CA SER A 548 -23.05 -17.51 31.92
C SER A 548 -21.64 -16.98 31.71
N VAL A 549 -21.48 -15.94 30.86
CA VAL A 549 -20.16 -15.36 30.56
C VAL A 549 -19.67 -14.55 31.76
N THR A 550 -18.46 -14.89 32.20
CA THR A 550 -17.82 -14.26 33.38
C THR A 550 -16.46 -13.61 33.05
N TYR A 551 -15.96 -13.84 31.82
CA TYR A 551 -14.63 -13.37 31.41
C TYR A 551 -14.59 -12.97 29.92
N PHE A 552 -13.94 -11.82 29.65
CA PHE A 552 -13.50 -11.41 28.32
C PHE A 552 -11.99 -11.24 28.30
N GLY A 553 -11.33 -11.93 27.36
CA GLY A 553 -9.89 -11.86 27.13
C GLY A 553 -9.43 -10.54 26.50
N GLU A 554 -8.14 -10.40 26.30
CA GLU A 554 -7.55 -9.27 25.60
C GLU A 554 -8.02 -9.24 24.13
N TRP A 555 -8.30 -8.04 23.61
CA TRP A 555 -8.73 -7.82 22.23
C TRP A 555 -9.96 -8.63 21.80
N ALA A 556 -10.81 -9.09 22.73
CA ALA A 556 -11.92 -9.98 22.40
C ALA A 556 -12.88 -9.36 21.37
N PHE A 557 -13.06 -8.03 21.38
CA PHE A 557 -13.84 -7.24 20.42
C PHE A 557 -13.05 -6.05 19.86
N ASP A 558 -11.72 -6.14 19.80
CA ASP A 558 -10.85 -5.13 19.19
C ASP A 558 -11.19 -4.87 17.73
N ASP A 559 -11.21 -3.59 17.35
CA ASP A 559 -11.54 -3.17 15.97
C ASP A 559 -12.93 -3.66 15.49
N CYS A 560 -13.91 -3.79 16.43
CA CYS A 560 -15.32 -4.00 16.12
C CYS A 560 -16.04 -2.65 15.93
N THR A 561 -15.56 -1.84 15.02
CA THR A 561 -15.89 -0.41 14.85
C THR A 561 -17.38 -0.11 14.58
N SER A 562 -18.17 -1.13 14.16
CA SER A 562 -19.62 -1.00 13.94
C SER A 562 -20.46 -1.46 15.14
N LEU A 563 -19.84 -1.91 16.25
CA LEU A 563 -20.57 -2.48 17.36
C LEU A 563 -21.35 -1.41 18.15
N THR A 564 -22.66 -1.38 17.98
CA THR A 564 -23.56 -0.41 18.63
C THR A 564 -24.32 -0.98 19.79
N ASP A 565 -24.66 -2.28 19.75
CA ASP A 565 -25.59 -2.88 20.71
C ASP A 565 -25.08 -4.21 21.28
N VAL A 566 -25.11 -4.34 22.59
CA VAL A 566 -24.80 -5.57 23.36
C VAL A 566 -26.04 -6.02 24.12
N TYR A 567 -26.60 -7.15 23.74
CA TYR A 567 -27.77 -7.75 24.37
C TYR A 567 -27.33 -8.74 25.44
N TYR A 568 -27.28 -8.31 26.71
CA TYR A 568 -26.83 -9.12 27.81
C TYR A 568 -28.02 -9.75 28.59
N ALA A 569 -28.02 -11.06 28.72
CA ALA A 569 -29.12 -11.79 29.38
C ALA A 569 -29.19 -11.56 30.89
N GLY A 570 -28.11 -11.08 31.51
CA GLY A 570 -28.04 -10.83 32.96
C GLY A 570 -28.37 -9.38 33.34
N SER A 571 -28.42 -9.14 34.65
CA SER A 571 -28.64 -7.81 35.22
C SER A 571 -27.39 -6.90 35.06
N LYS A 572 -27.58 -5.61 35.21
CA LYS A 572 -26.47 -4.61 35.23
C LYS A 572 -25.42 -4.92 36.31
N ALA A 573 -25.86 -5.49 37.45
CA ALA A 573 -24.94 -5.91 38.52
C ALA A 573 -24.06 -7.10 38.12
N GLN A 574 -24.62 -8.07 37.40
CA GLN A 574 -23.87 -9.22 36.88
C GLN A 574 -22.90 -8.77 35.78
N TRP A 575 -23.29 -7.86 34.89
CA TRP A 575 -22.36 -7.28 33.88
C TRP A 575 -21.14 -6.66 34.52
N LYS A 576 -21.34 -5.83 35.55
CA LYS A 576 -20.25 -5.21 36.30
C LYS A 576 -19.32 -6.20 37.02
N ALA A 577 -19.77 -7.40 37.27
CA ALA A 577 -18.98 -8.47 37.89
C ALA A 577 -18.16 -9.30 36.88
N ILE A 578 -18.37 -9.09 35.57
CA ILE A 578 -17.59 -9.77 34.54
C ILE A 578 -16.16 -9.20 34.54
N SER A 579 -15.17 -10.07 34.51
CA SER A 579 -13.78 -9.69 34.34
C SER A 579 -13.55 -9.39 32.86
N ILE A 580 -13.34 -8.12 32.50
CA ILE A 580 -13.07 -7.66 31.13
C ILE A 580 -11.64 -7.14 31.10
N SER A 581 -10.80 -7.68 30.20
CA SER A 581 -9.45 -7.14 29.99
C SER A 581 -9.54 -5.71 29.47
N SER A 582 -8.67 -4.83 29.98
CA SER A 582 -8.58 -3.43 29.56
C SER A 582 -7.95 -3.25 28.17
N ASN A 583 -7.35 -4.30 27.61
CA ASN A 583 -6.65 -4.23 26.32
C ASN A 583 -7.62 -4.58 25.19
N GLY A 584 -7.91 -3.60 24.29
CA GLY A 584 -8.63 -3.81 23.03
C GLY A 584 -10.08 -4.29 23.19
N ASN A 585 -10.83 -3.77 24.21
CA ASN A 585 -12.26 -4.02 24.38
C ASN A 585 -13.08 -2.71 24.43
N ASP A 586 -12.51 -1.62 23.92
CA ASP A 586 -13.15 -0.30 23.97
C ASP A 586 -14.46 -0.29 23.18
N ASP A 587 -14.52 -0.94 22.02
CA ASP A 587 -15.74 -1.03 21.19
C ASP A 587 -16.88 -1.75 21.95
N LEU A 588 -16.58 -2.83 22.66
CA LEU A 588 -17.56 -3.52 23.52
C LEU A 588 -18.05 -2.63 24.67
N LEU A 589 -17.14 -1.87 25.29
CA LEU A 589 -17.45 -1.04 26.47
C LEU A 589 -18.17 0.25 26.12
N THR A 590 -18.02 0.75 24.90
CA THR A 590 -18.69 1.97 24.40
C THR A 590 -20.06 1.68 23.78
N ALA A 591 -20.38 0.43 23.46
CA ALA A 591 -21.66 0.03 22.92
C ALA A 591 -22.83 0.17 23.93
N ASN A 592 -24.05 0.25 23.41
CA ASN A 592 -25.27 0.29 24.21
C ASN A 592 -25.55 -1.08 24.82
N ILE A 593 -25.52 -1.21 26.17
CA ILE A 593 -25.74 -2.50 26.82
C ILE A 593 -27.19 -2.62 27.27
N HIS A 594 -27.90 -3.56 26.66
CA HIS A 594 -29.28 -3.94 26.98
C HIS A 594 -29.33 -5.07 28.00
N TYR A 595 -29.64 -4.78 29.26
CA TYR A 595 -29.66 -5.77 30.36
C TYR A 595 -30.97 -6.55 30.47
N ASN A 596 -30.88 -7.74 31.05
CA ASN A 596 -32.00 -8.67 31.26
C ASN A 596 -32.68 -9.05 29.92
N TYR A 597 -31.84 -9.08 28.85
CA TYR A 597 -32.31 -9.48 27.52
C TYR A 597 -32.67 -10.97 27.52
N VAL A 598 -33.90 -11.27 27.15
CA VAL A 598 -34.38 -12.64 26.98
C VAL A 598 -34.52 -12.88 25.46
N SER A 599 -33.61 -13.70 24.94
CA SER A 599 -33.82 -14.17 23.57
C SER A 599 -35.03 -15.09 23.56
N HIS A 600 -36.02 -14.76 22.77
CA HIS A 600 -37.17 -15.59 22.53
C HIS A 600 -37.27 -15.88 21.05
N THR A 601 -37.87 -17.04 20.73
CA THR A 601 -38.26 -17.29 19.33
C THR A 601 -39.40 -16.34 19.04
N HIS A 602 -39.19 -15.42 18.11
CA HIS A 602 -40.21 -14.47 17.73
C HIS A 602 -41.46 -15.21 17.24
N SER A 603 -42.56 -15.03 17.94
CA SER A 603 -43.87 -15.44 17.48
C SER A 603 -44.58 -14.20 16.95
N TYR A 604 -44.52 -14.04 15.66
CA TYR A 604 -45.10 -12.86 15.02
C TYR A 604 -46.60 -12.99 14.87
N LYS A 605 -47.26 -11.91 15.17
CA LYS A 605 -48.68 -11.67 14.82
C LYS A 605 -48.73 -10.90 13.52
N ASP A 606 -49.38 -11.49 12.55
CA ASP A 606 -49.48 -10.95 11.23
C ASP A 606 -50.63 -9.95 11.15
N VAL A 607 -50.35 -8.78 10.56
CA VAL A 607 -51.33 -7.79 10.21
C VAL A 607 -51.21 -7.49 8.72
N VAL A 608 -52.21 -7.91 7.97
CA VAL A 608 -52.19 -7.70 6.53
C VAL A 608 -52.78 -6.31 6.22
N THR A 609 -52.01 -5.47 5.58
CA THR A 609 -52.45 -4.21 4.99
C THR A 609 -52.79 -4.49 3.52
N ALA A 610 -54.09 -4.40 3.22
CA ALA A 610 -54.58 -4.67 1.87
C ALA A 610 -54.07 -3.59 0.90
N PRO A 611 -53.79 -3.94 -0.36
CA PRO A 611 -53.38 -2.97 -1.36
C PRO A 611 -54.54 -2.01 -1.70
N THR A 612 -54.21 -0.76 -1.89
CA THR A 612 -55.13 0.25 -2.43
C THR A 612 -55.01 0.35 -3.96
N CYS A 613 -55.72 1.28 -4.55
CA CYS A 613 -55.56 1.51 -5.99
C CYS A 613 -54.15 1.97 -6.37
N THR A 614 -53.47 2.69 -5.49
CA THR A 614 -52.20 3.34 -5.75
C THR A 614 -51.02 2.80 -4.90
N GLU A 615 -51.31 2.19 -3.76
CA GLU A 615 -50.30 1.70 -2.83
C GLU A 615 -50.29 0.19 -2.78
N LYS A 616 -49.07 -0.39 -2.66
CA LYS A 616 -48.90 -1.83 -2.46
C LYS A 616 -49.43 -2.26 -1.09
N GLY A 617 -50.10 -3.40 -1.03
CA GLY A 617 -50.38 -4.10 0.20
C GLY A 617 -49.12 -4.83 0.71
N TYR A 618 -49.07 -5.11 1.99
CA TYR A 618 -47.99 -5.83 2.63
C TYR A 618 -48.45 -6.48 3.94
N THR A 619 -47.71 -7.46 4.41
CA THR A 619 -47.96 -8.05 5.72
C THR A 619 -46.92 -7.51 6.71
N THR A 620 -47.37 -6.94 7.81
CA THR A 620 -46.53 -6.56 8.94
C THR A 620 -46.56 -7.71 9.95
N HIS A 621 -45.40 -8.24 10.27
CA HIS A 621 -45.19 -9.24 11.30
C HIS A 621 -44.69 -8.56 12.57
N THR A 622 -45.43 -8.61 13.67
CA THR A 622 -45.07 -7.95 14.93
C THR A 622 -45.00 -8.97 16.06
N CYS A 623 -43.87 -9.03 16.73
CA CYS A 623 -43.68 -9.80 17.94
C CYS A 623 -44.06 -8.99 19.18
N ALA A 624 -44.48 -9.67 20.25
CA ALA A 624 -44.83 -9.03 21.51
C ALA A 624 -43.64 -8.27 22.16
N CYS A 625 -42.40 -8.54 21.76
CA CYS A 625 -41.22 -7.80 22.18
C CYS A 625 -41.04 -6.44 21.51
N GLY A 626 -41.84 -6.11 20.49
CA GLY A 626 -41.75 -4.90 19.71
C GLY A 626 -40.97 -5.06 18.40
N ASP A 627 -40.33 -6.21 18.16
CA ASP A 627 -39.69 -6.50 16.88
C ASP A 627 -40.72 -6.65 15.78
N SER A 628 -40.46 -6.07 14.61
CA SER A 628 -41.37 -6.12 13.48
C SER A 628 -40.64 -6.02 12.15
N TYR A 629 -41.12 -6.76 11.18
CA TYR A 629 -40.70 -6.67 9.78
C TYR A 629 -41.87 -6.71 8.85
N VAL A 630 -41.66 -6.35 7.61
CA VAL A 630 -42.69 -6.30 6.57
C VAL A 630 -42.25 -7.15 5.39
N ASP A 631 -43.18 -8.01 4.95
CA ASP A 631 -42.98 -8.83 3.74
C ASP A 631 -44.27 -9.03 2.96
N THR A 632 -44.30 -10.03 2.08
CA THR A 632 -45.47 -10.46 1.32
C THR A 632 -46.16 -9.27 0.62
N TYR A 633 -45.36 -8.50 -0.11
CA TYR A 633 -45.87 -7.36 -0.87
C TYR A 633 -46.82 -7.80 -1.98
N VAL A 634 -48.00 -7.19 -2.01
CA VAL A 634 -49.01 -7.35 -3.07
C VAL A 634 -49.07 -6.04 -3.85
N ASP A 635 -48.95 -6.11 -5.16
CA ASP A 635 -48.98 -4.91 -5.99
C ASP A 635 -50.29 -4.13 -5.83
N ALA A 636 -50.20 -2.81 -6.00
CA ALA A 636 -51.34 -1.94 -5.98
C ALA A 636 -52.41 -2.44 -6.98
N LEU A 637 -53.66 -2.40 -6.58
CA LEU A 637 -54.78 -2.95 -7.36
C LEU A 637 -55.03 -2.25 -8.71
N GLY A 638 -54.42 -1.09 -8.90
CA GLY A 638 -54.72 -0.20 -10.01
C GLY A 638 -56.16 0.36 -9.93
N HIS A 639 -56.46 1.37 -10.68
CA HIS A 639 -57.80 1.92 -10.75
C HIS A 639 -58.71 1.07 -11.65
N ALA A 640 -59.88 0.70 -11.16
CA ALA A 640 -60.94 0.08 -11.95
C ALA A 640 -61.92 1.18 -12.35
N TRP A 641 -61.69 1.74 -13.51
CA TRP A 641 -62.53 2.81 -14.04
C TRP A 641 -63.90 2.29 -14.48
N ASP A 642 -64.95 3.05 -14.22
CA ASP A 642 -66.30 2.82 -14.75
C ASP A 642 -66.32 3.04 -16.28
N ASN A 643 -67.48 2.89 -16.89
CA ASN A 643 -67.67 3.11 -18.35
C ASN A 643 -67.54 4.59 -18.77
N GLY A 644 -67.28 5.50 -17.82
CA GLY A 644 -67.18 6.93 -18.06
C GLY A 644 -68.50 7.60 -18.54
N LYS A 645 -68.77 8.79 -18.02
CA LYS A 645 -69.88 9.63 -18.41
C LYS A 645 -69.35 10.80 -19.21
N VAL A 646 -69.96 11.09 -20.36
CA VAL A 646 -69.71 12.33 -21.10
C VAL A 646 -70.11 13.49 -20.25
N THR A 647 -69.25 14.36 -19.86
CA THR A 647 -69.52 15.55 -19.01
C THR A 647 -69.50 16.85 -19.82
N LYS A 648 -68.89 16.78 -21.01
CA LYS A 648 -68.98 17.84 -22.04
C LYS A 648 -69.03 17.19 -23.42
N GLU A 649 -70.04 17.51 -24.19
CA GLU A 649 -70.13 16.99 -25.56
C GLU A 649 -69.17 17.71 -26.51
N PRO A 650 -68.57 17.01 -27.48
CA PRO A 650 -67.68 17.60 -28.46
C PRO A 650 -68.44 18.42 -29.49
N THR A 651 -67.83 19.50 -29.97
CA THR A 651 -68.29 20.29 -31.09
C THR A 651 -67.21 20.30 -32.19
N GLU A 652 -67.50 20.90 -33.33
CA GLU A 652 -66.55 21.05 -34.42
C GLU A 652 -65.35 21.97 -34.00
N THR A 653 -65.52 22.84 -33.01
CA THR A 653 -64.54 23.80 -32.56
C THR A 653 -63.94 23.48 -31.21
N GLU A 654 -64.60 22.65 -30.40
CA GLU A 654 -64.13 22.29 -29.07
C GLU A 654 -64.19 20.79 -28.83
N THR A 655 -63.20 20.27 -28.10
CA THR A 655 -63.18 18.87 -27.65
C THR A 655 -64.23 18.63 -26.57
N GLY A 656 -64.86 17.47 -26.59
CA GLY A 656 -65.70 16.98 -25.49
C GLY A 656 -64.86 16.41 -24.37
N VAL A 657 -65.40 16.12 -23.22
CA VAL A 657 -64.78 15.51 -22.07
C VAL A 657 -65.61 14.35 -21.57
N LYS A 658 -65.02 13.19 -21.43
CA LYS A 658 -65.57 12.02 -20.77
C LYS A 658 -64.86 11.80 -19.45
N THR A 659 -65.60 11.74 -18.37
CA THR A 659 -65.05 11.52 -17.00
C THR A 659 -65.36 10.10 -16.59
N TYR A 660 -64.30 9.42 -16.14
CA TYR A 660 -64.32 8.07 -15.55
C TYR A 660 -64.15 8.20 -14.05
N THR A 661 -64.86 7.39 -13.29
CA THR A 661 -64.71 7.32 -11.84
C THR A 661 -64.20 5.93 -11.45
N CYS A 662 -63.18 5.87 -10.64
CA CYS A 662 -62.71 4.58 -10.14
C CYS A 662 -63.78 3.98 -9.21
N THR A 663 -64.25 2.78 -9.53
CA THR A 663 -65.28 2.07 -8.74
C THR A 663 -64.78 1.58 -7.40
N ARG A 664 -63.44 1.60 -7.15
CA ARG A 664 -62.83 1.16 -5.92
C ARG A 664 -62.49 2.30 -4.96
N CYS A 665 -62.02 3.44 -5.43
CA CYS A 665 -61.56 4.55 -4.58
C CYS A 665 -62.28 5.88 -4.81
N GLY A 666 -63.11 5.98 -5.85
CA GLY A 666 -63.86 7.21 -6.16
C GLY A 666 -63.07 8.28 -6.90
N GLU A 667 -61.77 8.05 -7.16
CA GLU A 667 -60.97 8.99 -7.92
C GLU A 667 -61.44 9.12 -9.36
N THR A 668 -61.30 10.32 -9.93
CA THR A 668 -61.77 10.58 -11.29
C THR A 668 -60.63 10.89 -12.23
N LYS A 669 -60.70 10.38 -13.46
CA LYS A 669 -59.87 10.82 -14.59
C LYS A 669 -60.75 11.30 -15.73
N THR A 670 -60.23 12.20 -16.50
CA THR A 670 -60.90 12.71 -17.70
C THR A 670 -60.19 12.23 -18.96
N GLU A 671 -60.99 11.95 -19.99
CA GLU A 671 -60.51 11.67 -21.33
C GLU A 671 -61.17 12.68 -22.28
N THR A 672 -60.40 13.20 -23.19
CA THR A 672 -60.81 14.17 -24.15
C THR A 672 -61.55 13.44 -25.31
N ILE A 673 -62.78 13.82 -25.61
CA ILE A 673 -63.48 13.32 -26.80
C ILE A 673 -63.03 14.21 -27.95
N PRO A 674 -62.54 13.67 -29.06
CA PRO A 674 -62.16 14.47 -30.23
C PRO A 674 -63.29 15.34 -30.72
N LYS A 675 -62.99 16.49 -31.28
CA LYS A 675 -63.92 17.32 -32.00
C LYS A 675 -64.63 16.52 -33.10
N LEU A 676 -65.86 16.91 -33.40
CA LEU A 676 -66.61 16.30 -34.51
C LEU A 676 -65.82 16.53 -35.82
N THR A 677 -65.46 15.45 -36.52
CA THR A 677 -64.73 15.52 -37.78
C THR A 677 -65.60 15.87 -38.92
N HIS A 678 -65.24 16.88 -39.70
CA HIS A 678 -65.67 17.02 -41.11
C HIS A 678 -64.58 16.47 -42.02
N GLU A 679 -64.84 16.08 -43.21
CA GLU A 679 -63.89 15.67 -44.20
C GLU A 679 -62.98 16.85 -44.57
N HIS A 680 -61.77 16.82 -44.20
CA HIS A 680 -60.76 17.81 -44.55
C HIS A 680 -60.18 17.53 -45.95
N ASN A 681 -60.22 18.53 -46.79
CA ASN A 681 -59.56 18.55 -48.07
C ASN A 681 -58.29 19.39 -47.93
N TYR A 682 -57.18 18.73 -47.82
CA TYR A 682 -55.87 19.38 -47.51
C TYR A 682 -55.08 19.71 -48.76
N ASN A 683 -54.55 20.94 -48.79
CA ASN A 683 -53.47 21.32 -49.72
C ASN A 683 -52.12 21.06 -49.11
N ALA A 684 -51.28 20.30 -49.81
CA ALA A 684 -49.91 19.91 -49.32
C ALA A 684 -48.86 20.89 -49.78
N VAL A 685 -48.03 21.34 -48.82
CA VAL A 685 -46.82 22.15 -49.09
C VAL A 685 -45.64 21.45 -48.46
N VAL A 686 -44.64 21.11 -49.27
CA VAL A 686 -43.42 20.41 -48.83
C VAL A 686 -42.35 21.42 -48.41
N THR A 687 -41.87 21.29 -47.16
CA THR A 687 -40.70 21.99 -46.65
C THR A 687 -39.52 21.06 -46.71
N ALA A 688 -38.49 21.38 -47.48
CA ALA A 688 -37.30 20.56 -47.61
C ALA A 688 -36.45 20.56 -46.31
N PRO A 689 -35.79 19.47 -45.96
CA PRO A 689 -34.94 19.41 -44.75
C PRO A 689 -33.70 20.27 -44.89
N THR A 690 -33.33 20.90 -43.78
CA THR A 690 -32.04 21.60 -43.65
C THR A 690 -31.02 20.73 -42.94
N CYS A 691 -29.83 21.26 -42.66
CA CYS A 691 -28.83 20.51 -41.92
C CYS A 691 -29.25 20.16 -40.46
N THR A 692 -30.04 21.00 -39.86
CA THR A 692 -30.46 20.88 -38.44
C THR A 692 -31.94 20.58 -38.26
N GLU A 693 -32.75 20.91 -39.23
CA GLU A 693 -34.20 20.74 -39.15
C GLU A 693 -34.69 19.70 -40.15
N LYS A 694 -35.67 18.89 -39.70
CA LYS A 694 -36.35 17.92 -40.55
C LYS A 694 -37.17 18.61 -41.59
N GLY A 695 -37.15 18.13 -42.83
CA GLY A 695 -38.15 18.45 -43.81
C GLY A 695 -39.48 17.81 -43.48
N TYR A 696 -40.58 18.42 -43.91
CA TYR A 696 -41.92 17.92 -43.68
C TYR A 696 -42.90 18.46 -44.70
N THR A 697 -44.01 17.80 -44.79
CA THR A 697 -45.14 18.27 -45.63
C THR A 697 -46.23 18.83 -44.72
N THR A 698 -46.58 20.09 -44.90
CA THR A 698 -47.70 20.72 -44.22
C THR A 698 -48.97 20.60 -45.10
N HIS A 699 -49.97 20.01 -44.54
CA HIS A 699 -51.33 19.88 -45.13
C HIS A 699 -52.26 20.85 -44.45
N THR A 700 -52.88 21.78 -45.21
CA THR A 700 -53.80 22.82 -44.67
C THR A 700 -55.15 22.73 -45.29
N CYS A 701 -56.22 22.63 -44.46
CA CYS A 701 -57.54 22.65 -44.88
C CYS A 701 -58.14 24.09 -44.82
N ALA A 702 -59.15 24.41 -45.63
CA ALA A 702 -59.76 25.71 -45.62
C ALA A 702 -60.49 26.07 -44.31
N CYS A 703 -60.69 25.11 -43.38
CA CYS A 703 -61.24 25.36 -42.03
C CYS A 703 -60.13 25.87 -41.06
N GLY A 704 -58.93 25.99 -41.52
CA GLY A 704 -57.80 26.39 -40.69
C GLY A 704 -57.09 25.23 -39.94
N ASP A 705 -57.61 24.02 -40.11
CA ASP A 705 -56.96 22.83 -39.59
C ASP A 705 -55.71 22.48 -40.46
N SER A 706 -54.66 22.15 -39.83
CA SER A 706 -53.41 21.76 -40.53
C SER A 706 -52.62 20.68 -39.74
N TYR A 707 -52.07 19.76 -40.49
CA TYR A 707 -51.16 18.78 -39.91
C TYR A 707 -49.89 18.69 -40.76
N VAL A 708 -48.91 18.12 -40.17
CA VAL A 708 -47.57 17.93 -40.79
C VAL A 708 -47.25 16.43 -40.78
N ASP A 709 -46.88 15.90 -41.93
CA ASP A 709 -46.46 14.53 -42.08
C ASP A 709 -45.24 14.42 -43.03
N THR A 710 -44.95 13.19 -43.42
CA THR A 710 -43.90 12.87 -44.37
C THR A 710 -42.58 13.52 -44.00
N TYR A 711 -42.23 13.35 -42.73
CA TYR A 711 -40.97 13.89 -42.23
C TYR A 711 -39.78 13.23 -42.92
N THR A 712 -38.91 14.07 -43.45
CA THR A 712 -37.57 13.67 -43.91
C THR A 712 -36.56 14.12 -42.88
N ASP A 713 -35.74 13.22 -42.41
CA ASP A 713 -34.75 13.55 -41.39
C ASP A 713 -33.84 14.71 -41.85
N ALA A 714 -33.43 15.53 -40.90
CA ALA A 714 -32.47 16.58 -41.11
C ALA A 714 -31.24 16.00 -41.77
N LEU A 715 -30.71 16.68 -42.76
CA LEU A 715 -29.57 16.18 -43.58
C LEU A 715 -28.28 15.99 -42.76
N GLY A 716 -28.23 16.46 -41.51
CA GLY A 716 -27.04 16.52 -40.71
C GLY A 716 -26.02 17.47 -41.33
N HIS A 717 -25.07 17.90 -40.54
CA HIS A 717 -23.94 18.67 -41.05
C HIS A 717 -22.95 17.73 -41.72
N ALA A 718 -22.50 18.07 -42.91
CA ALA A 718 -21.37 17.46 -43.57
C ALA A 718 -20.16 18.34 -43.33
N TRP A 719 -19.46 18.07 -42.22
CA TRP A 719 -18.30 18.81 -41.82
C TRP A 719 -17.14 18.53 -42.77
N ASP A 720 -16.35 19.55 -43.07
CA ASP A 720 -15.05 19.41 -43.74
C ASP A 720 -14.01 18.74 -42.78
N ASN A 721 -12.76 18.56 -43.24
CA ASN A 721 -11.72 17.94 -42.40
C ASN A 721 -11.24 18.85 -41.26
N GLY A 722 -11.85 20.01 -41.09
CA GLY A 722 -11.52 21.01 -40.07
C GLY A 722 -10.13 21.64 -40.26
N LYS A 723 -10.03 22.91 -40.03
CA LYS A 723 -8.76 23.67 -40.05
C LYS A 723 -8.44 24.10 -38.62
N VAL A 724 -7.19 23.88 -38.18
CA VAL A 724 -6.70 24.48 -36.94
C VAL A 724 -6.65 25.97 -37.11
N THR A 725 -7.47 26.70 -36.42
CA THR A 725 -7.59 28.17 -36.47
C THR A 725 -6.85 28.84 -35.33
N LYS A 726 -6.58 28.10 -34.23
CA LYS A 726 -5.65 28.46 -33.17
C LYS A 726 -4.94 27.16 -32.74
N PRO A 727 -3.61 27.06 -32.87
CA PRO A 727 -2.90 25.89 -32.33
C PRO A 727 -2.90 25.94 -30.80
N ALA A 728 -2.94 24.76 -30.17
CA ALA A 728 -2.76 24.64 -28.73
C ALA A 728 -1.33 25.00 -28.33
N THR A 729 -1.17 25.59 -27.17
CA THR A 729 0.13 25.85 -26.53
C THR A 729 0.23 25.04 -25.24
N GLU A 730 1.33 25.09 -24.54
CA GLU A 730 1.50 24.41 -23.27
C GLU A 730 0.51 24.87 -22.19
N THR A 731 0.03 26.11 -22.29
CA THR A 731 -0.83 26.75 -21.28
C THR A 731 -2.21 27.16 -21.78
N GLU A 732 -2.44 27.15 -23.08
CA GLU A 732 -3.71 27.55 -23.66
C GLU A 732 -4.22 26.52 -24.67
N ASP A 733 -5.52 26.27 -24.60
CA ASP A 733 -6.20 25.42 -25.56
C ASP A 733 -6.14 25.99 -26.99
N GLY A 734 -5.89 25.13 -27.93
CA GLY A 734 -6.04 25.39 -29.34
C GLY A 734 -7.49 25.23 -29.81
N VAL A 735 -7.76 25.63 -31.02
CA VAL A 735 -9.09 25.53 -31.64
C VAL A 735 -8.99 25.00 -33.05
N LYS A 736 -9.71 23.95 -33.35
CA LYS A 736 -9.94 23.41 -34.67
C LYS A 736 -11.36 23.76 -35.12
N THR A 737 -11.49 24.46 -36.25
CA THR A 737 -12.78 24.87 -36.76
C THR A 737 -13.13 24.00 -37.97
N PHE A 738 -14.32 23.46 -37.97
CA PHE A 738 -14.93 22.71 -39.05
C PHE A 738 -16.05 23.52 -39.66
N THR A 739 -16.18 23.51 -40.98
CA THR A 739 -17.23 24.22 -41.68
C THR A 739 -18.15 23.21 -42.36
N CYS A 740 -19.42 23.36 -42.20
CA CYS A 740 -20.36 22.49 -42.90
C CYS A 740 -20.40 22.86 -44.39
N THR A 741 -20.10 21.91 -45.23
CA THR A 741 -20.08 22.09 -46.70
C THR A 741 -21.46 22.32 -47.33
N ARG A 742 -22.55 22.14 -46.56
CA ARG A 742 -23.90 22.28 -47.02
C ARG A 742 -24.58 23.62 -46.61
N CYS A 743 -24.32 24.09 -45.37
CA CYS A 743 -24.96 25.30 -44.88
C CYS A 743 -23.98 26.44 -44.50
N GLY A 744 -22.68 26.15 -44.49
CA GLY A 744 -21.68 27.15 -44.09
C GLY A 744 -21.54 27.34 -42.58
N GLU A 745 -22.31 26.64 -41.77
CA GLU A 745 -22.20 26.72 -40.32
C GLU A 745 -20.86 26.17 -39.86
N THR A 746 -20.30 26.76 -38.80
CA THR A 746 -19.00 26.34 -38.23
C THR A 746 -19.20 25.77 -36.85
N LYS A 747 -18.49 24.68 -36.54
CA LYS A 747 -18.30 24.20 -35.18
C LYS A 747 -16.81 24.24 -34.84
N THR A 748 -16.54 24.46 -33.58
CA THR A 748 -15.15 24.40 -33.08
C THR A 748 -15.00 23.21 -32.15
N GLU A 749 -13.88 22.54 -32.24
CA GLU A 749 -13.43 21.58 -31.27
C GLU A 749 -12.20 22.17 -30.57
N THR A 750 -12.19 22.10 -29.25
CA THR A 750 -11.05 22.51 -28.44
C THR A 750 -9.95 21.49 -28.62
N ILE A 751 -8.77 21.92 -28.99
CA ILE A 751 -7.55 21.14 -28.90
C ILE A 751 -7.00 21.44 -27.52
N PRO A 752 -7.07 20.50 -26.56
CA PRO A 752 -6.60 20.78 -25.20
C PRO A 752 -5.17 21.34 -25.22
N ALA A 753 -4.90 22.28 -24.30
CA ALA A 753 -3.53 22.73 -24.05
C ALA A 753 -2.68 21.49 -23.78
N THR A 754 -1.51 21.44 -24.37
CA THR A 754 -0.54 20.36 -24.17
C THR A 754 0.13 20.50 -22.80
N GLY A 755 -0.66 20.62 -21.71
CA GLY A 755 -0.17 20.87 -20.37
C GLY A 755 1.02 20.00 -20.00
N VAL A 756 1.93 20.51 -19.22
CA VAL A 756 3.04 19.73 -18.66
C VAL A 756 2.41 18.64 -17.79
N VAL A 757 2.33 17.45 -18.33
CA VAL A 757 1.90 16.25 -17.58
C VAL A 757 3.07 15.92 -16.65
N ASP A 758 2.91 16.10 -15.35
CA ASP A 758 3.93 15.63 -14.40
C ASP A 758 3.90 14.09 -14.37
N VAL A 759 4.90 13.46 -14.99
CA VAL A 759 4.97 12.00 -15.08
C VAL A 759 5.20 11.35 -13.71
N THR A 760 5.67 12.09 -12.71
CA THR A 760 5.85 11.58 -11.34
C THR A 760 4.52 11.51 -10.59
N GLU A 761 3.52 12.31 -10.99
CA GLU A 761 2.14 12.18 -10.52
C GLU A 761 1.37 11.09 -11.28
N MET A 762 1.76 10.82 -12.53
CA MET A 762 1.08 9.86 -13.40
C MET A 762 1.53 8.43 -13.17
N PHE A 763 2.82 8.21 -12.87
CA PHE A 763 3.43 6.90 -12.71
C PHE A 763 4.15 6.78 -11.37
N THR A 764 3.79 5.76 -10.61
CA THR A 764 4.32 5.54 -9.26
C THR A 764 5.76 5.00 -9.22
N ASP A 765 6.28 4.56 -10.37
CA ASP A 765 7.62 3.99 -10.54
C ASP A 765 8.59 4.93 -11.30
N VAL A 766 8.16 6.15 -11.60
CA VAL A 766 9.03 7.23 -12.10
C VAL A 766 9.37 8.12 -10.91
N SER A 767 10.62 8.05 -10.46
CA SER A 767 11.16 8.86 -9.37
C SER A 767 12.21 9.79 -9.94
N HIS A 768 12.44 10.94 -9.32
CA HIS A 768 13.41 11.97 -9.75
C HIS A 768 14.74 11.33 -10.16
N SER A 769 14.89 11.10 -11.44
CA SER A 769 16.05 10.45 -12.07
C SER A 769 16.59 11.29 -13.24
N TRP A 770 17.77 10.94 -13.72
CA TRP A 770 18.37 11.56 -14.90
C TRP A 770 17.52 11.40 -16.19
N ALA A 771 16.53 10.50 -16.21
CA ALA A 771 15.68 10.18 -17.36
C ALA A 771 14.30 10.85 -17.30
N ASP A 772 13.98 11.59 -16.23
CA ASP A 772 12.65 12.17 -16.01
C ASP A 772 12.23 13.09 -17.17
N ASP A 773 13.11 13.94 -17.64
CA ASP A 773 12.86 14.82 -18.79
C ASP A 773 12.55 14.00 -20.05
N GLY A 774 13.25 12.90 -20.28
CA GLY A 774 13.03 12.00 -21.42
C GLY A 774 11.68 11.29 -21.33
N ILE A 775 11.33 10.79 -20.14
CA ILE A 775 10.04 10.15 -19.87
C ILE A 775 8.91 11.17 -20.00
N GLN A 776 9.08 12.35 -19.39
CA GLN A 776 8.16 13.47 -19.49
C GLN A 776 7.88 13.85 -20.95
N TYR A 777 8.94 14.00 -21.73
CA TYR A 777 8.84 14.32 -23.15
C TYR A 777 8.08 13.24 -23.92
N CYS A 778 8.46 11.96 -23.77
CA CYS A 778 7.87 10.86 -24.52
C CYS A 778 6.40 10.62 -24.15
N VAL A 779 6.02 10.79 -22.90
CA VAL A 779 4.62 10.65 -22.45
C VAL A 779 3.77 11.83 -22.95
N THR A 780 4.27 13.06 -22.79
CA THR A 780 3.56 14.27 -23.25
C THR A 780 3.34 14.25 -24.78
N HIS A 781 4.31 13.74 -25.55
CA HIS A 781 4.20 13.65 -27.00
C HIS A 781 3.63 12.32 -27.51
N GLN A 782 3.09 11.49 -26.61
CA GLN A 782 2.47 10.19 -26.91
C GLN A 782 3.39 9.19 -27.65
N LEU A 783 4.71 9.34 -27.48
CA LEU A 783 5.70 8.41 -28.06
C LEU A 783 5.81 7.13 -27.27
N MET A 784 5.66 7.20 -25.97
CA MET A 784 5.64 6.07 -25.05
C MET A 784 4.51 6.23 -24.05
N SER A 785 3.93 5.11 -23.62
CA SER A 785 2.86 5.05 -22.60
C SER A 785 3.27 4.18 -21.42
N GLY A 786 2.51 4.24 -20.34
CA GLY A 786 2.66 3.31 -19.22
C GLY A 786 2.38 1.86 -19.62
N ILE A 787 2.82 0.95 -18.77
CA ILE A 787 2.61 -0.51 -18.93
C ILE A 787 1.37 -1.02 -18.19
N GLY A 788 0.53 -0.12 -17.68
CA GLY A 788 -0.64 -0.41 -16.85
C GLY A 788 -0.38 -0.17 -15.36
N ASN A 789 -1.42 -0.21 -14.54
CA ASN A 789 -1.37 -0.03 -13.09
C ASN A 789 -0.62 1.23 -12.60
N ASN A 790 -0.68 2.31 -13.37
CA ASN A 790 0.06 3.56 -13.13
C ASN A 790 1.59 3.36 -13.05
N LEU A 791 2.12 2.44 -13.85
CA LEU A 791 3.55 2.17 -13.97
C LEU A 791 4.05 2.54 -15.37
N PHE A 792 5.23 3.13 -15.44
CA PHE A 792 5.95 3.36 -16.69
C PHE A 792 6.92 2.23 -17.03
N GLY A 793 7.48 1.57 -16.03
CA GLY A 793 8.48 0.50 -16.17
C GLY A 793 9.86 1.02 -16.61
N PRO A 794 10.44 2.07 -16.00
CA PRO A 794 11.66 2.74 -16.50
C PRO A 794 12.84 1.77 -16.66
N LYS A 795 12.97 0.81 -15.78
CA LYS A 795 14.06 -0.20 -15.79
C LYS A 795 13.80 -1.41 -16.68
N LEU A 796 12.58 -1.58 -17.19
CA LEU A 796 12.30 -2.67 -18.14
C LEU A 796 13.00 -2.43 -19.46
N THR A 797 13.45 -3.50 -20.10
CA THR A 797 14.07 -3.43 -21.43
C THR A 797 13.04 -3.15 -22.52
N THR A 798 13.40 -2.36 -23.51
CA THR A 798 12.58 -2.11 -24.71
C THR A 798 12.82 -3.22 -25.72
N THR A 799 11.76 -3.72 -26.35
CA THR A 799 11.89 -4.75 -27.38
C THR A 799 12.05 -4.16 -28.79
N ARG A 800 12.49 -5.01 -29.74
CA ARG A 800 12.64 -4.62 -31.14
C ARG A 800 11.32 -4.14 -31.75
N ALA A 801 10.20 -4.81 -31.42
CA ALA A 801 8.88 -4.38 -31.91
C ALA A 801 8.47 -3.01 -31.32
N GLN A 802 8.77 -2.77 -30.06
CA GLN A 802 8.40 -1.49 -29.39
C GLN A 802 9.10 -0.29 -30.01
N ILE A 803 10.40 -0.36 -30.27
CA ILE A 803 11.11 0.78 -30.90
C ILE A 803 10.60 1.06 -32.32
N VAL A 804 10.29 0.03 -33.06
CA VAL A 804 9.74 0.15 -34.43
C VAL A 804 8.33 0.74 -34.41
N GLN A 805 7.50 0.34 -33.45
CA GLN A 805 6.16 0.90 -33.26
C GLN A 805 6.21 2.38 -32.93
N ILE A 806 7.15 2.81 -32.07
CA ILE A 806 7.32 4.23 -31.74
C ILE A 806 7.65 5.04 -33.00
N LEU A 807 8.57 4.57 -33.86
CA LEU A 807 8.92 5.26 -35.10
C LEU A 807 7.77 5.29 -36.10
N TYR A 808 6.96 4.22 -36.17
CA TYR A 808 5.76 4.14 -36.99
C TYR A 808 4.69 5.17 -36.53
N ASN A 809 4.48 5.29 -35.20
CA ASN A 809 3.59 6.29 -34.61
C ASN A 809 4.11 7.71 -34.89
N LEU A 810 5.42 7.94 -34.83
CA LEU A 810 6.04 9.24 -35.16
C LEU A 810 5.75 9.69 -36.60
N GLU A 811 5.50 8.76 -37.51
CA GLU A 811 5.11 9.05 -38.89
C GLU A 811 3.58 9.10 -39.09
N GLY A 812 2.80 9.03 -38.01
CA GLY A 812 1.34 9.09 -38.09
C GLY A 812 0.70 7.83 -38.64
N GLU A 813 1.32 6.67 -38.41
CA GLU A 813 0.82 5.34 -38.79
C GLU A 813 0.49 5.24 -40.30
N PRO A 814 1.46 5.42 -41.17
CA PRO A 814 1.22 5.41 -42.60
C PRO A 814 0.63 4.07 -43.08
N LYS A 815 -0.36 4.11 -43.96
CA LYS A 815 -0.97 2.89 -44.47
C LYS A 815 0.06 2.03 -45.17
N VAL A 816 0.21 0.78 -44.78
CA VAL A 816 1.11 -0.20 -45.36
C VAL A 816 0.34 -1.30 -46.07
N SER A 817 0.91 -1.85 -47.14
CA SER A 817 0.37 -2.95 -47.91
C SER A 817 1.49 -3.93 -48.28
N GLY A 818 1.16 -5.19 -48.59
CA GLY A 818 2.15 -6.23 -48.90
C GLY A 818 2.54 -7.06 -47.67
N THR A 819 3.55 -7.93 -47.84
CA THR A 819 4.00 -8.89 -46.85
C THR A 819 5.46 -8.64 -46.46
N THR A 820 5.87 -9.11 -45.29
CA THR A 820 7.27 -9.26 -44.87
C THR A 820 7.71 -10.71 -45.01
N PRO A 821 8.99 -11.01 -45.06
CA PRO A 821 9.47 -12.40 -45.04
C PRO A 821 9.39 -13.03 -43.64
N PHE A 822 9.06 -12.28 -42.61
CA PHE A 822 9.12 -12.71 -41.22
C PHE A 822 7.91 -13.56 -40.81
N THR A 823 8.20 -14.74 -40.27
CA THR A 823 7.20 -15.72 -39.83
C THR A 823 6.88 -15.69 -38.36
N ASP A 824 7.59 -14.88 -37.59
CA ASP A 824 7.54 -14.76 -36.14
C ASP A 824 6.76 -13.52 -35.62
N LEU A 825 6.00 -12.87 -36.51
CA LEU A 825 5.16 -11.71 -36.12
C LEU A 825 3.79 -12.23 -35.62
N THR A 826 3.68 -12.48 -34.32
CA THR A 826 2.53 -13.15 -33.69
C THR A 826 1.48 -12.21 -33.10
N GLN A 827 1.79 -10.92 -32.91
CA GLN A 827 0.90 -9.95 -32.29
C GLN A 827 0.49 -8.85 -33.27
N ASP A 828 -0.77 -8.53 -33.34
CA ASP A 828 -1.33 -7.58 -34.30
C ASP A 828 -0.83 -6.15 -34.13
N TRP A 829 -0.55 -5.73 -32.88
CA TRP A 829 -0.24 -4.34 -32.54
C TRP A 829 1.05 -3.82 -33.20
N TYR A 830 2.01 -4.70 -33.56
CA TYR A 830 3.26 -4.28 -34.20
C TYR A 830 3.39 -4.73 -35.66
N GLN A 831 2.46 -5.49 -36.20
CA GLN A 831 2.62 -6.09 -37.56
C GLN A 831 2.78 -5.02 -38.65
N ASP A 832 1.95 -3.99 -38.61
CA ASP A 832 2.01 -2.90 -39.60
C ASP A 832 3.27 -2.03 -39.41
N ALA A 833 3.68 -1.79 -38.17
CA ALA A 833 4.92 -1.07 -37.88
C ALA A 833 6.16 -1.83 -38.40
N VAL A 834 6.24 -3.14 -38.14
CA VAL A 834 7.35 -3.97 -38.64
C VAL A 834 7.34 -4.05 -40.16
N ARG A 835 6.15 -4.16 -40.77
CA ARG A 835 5.99 -4.15 -42.23
C ARG A 835 6.46 -2.83 -42.83
N TRP A 836 6.06 -1.72 -42.26
CA TRP A 836 6.50 -0.38 -42.69
C TRP A 836 8.01 -0.22 -42.55
N ALA A 837 8.58 -0.56 -41.40
CA ALA A 837 10.00 -0.38 -41.14
C ALA A 837 10.88 -1.27 -42.03
N TYR A 838 10.41 -2.48 -42.35
CA TYR A 838 11.09 -3.36 -43.31
C TYR A 838 11.00 -2.82 -44.72
N GLN A 839 9.83 -2.36 -45.19
CA GLN A 839 9.63 -1.82 -46.56
C GLN A 839 10.39 -0.53 -46.79
N THR A 840 10.52 0.30 -45.75
CA THR A 840 11.32 1.54 -45.78
C THR A 840 12.82 1.28 -45.62
N GLY A 841 13.19 0.05 -45.20
CA GLY A 841 14.58 -0.34 -44.97
C GLY A 841 15.16 0.14 -43.65
N VAL A 842 14.31 0.66 -42.74
CA VAL A 842 14.71 1.08 -41.38
C VAL A 842 15.18 -0.10 -40.53
N VAL A 843 14.58 -1.29 -40.74
CA VAL A 843 15.01 -2.49 -40.06
C VAL A 843 15.20 -3.66 -41.04
N ALA A 844 16.10 -4.56 -40.66
CA ALA A 844 16.24 -5.88 -41.26
C ALA A 844 15.83 -6.96 -40.23
N GLY A 845 15.60 -8.20 -40.71
CA GLY A 845 15.43 -9.33 -39.81
C GLY A 845 16.73 -9.72 -39.10
N THR A 846 16.61 -10.49 -38.05
CA THR A 846 17.74 -11.20 -37.41
C THR A 846 18.21 -12.39 -38.23
N SER A 847 17.31 -12.87 -39.11
CA SER A 847 17.61 -13.82 -40.20
C SER A 847 16.78 -13.46 -41.44
N SER A 848 16.86 -14.26 -42.48
CA SER A 848 16.04 -14.07 -43.70
C SER A 848 14.52 -14.24 -43.45
N THR A 849 14.12 -14.86 -42.36
CA THR A 849 12.72 -15.20 -42.07
C THR A 849 12.25 -14.85 -40.65
N THR A 850 13.12 -14.27 -39.82
CA THR A 850 12.78 -13.90 -38.43
C THR A 850 13.12 -12.46 -38.14
N PHE A 851 12.26 -11.76 -37.37
CA PHE A 851 12.43 -10.42 -36.86
C PHE A 851 12.81 -10.39 -35.38
N GLU A 852 12.39 -11.39 -34.61
CA GLU A 852 12.51 -11.49 -33.14
C GLU A 852 11.87 -10.28 -32.43
N PRO A 853 10.55 -10.07 -32.56
CA PRO A 853 9.85 -8.85 -32.07
C PRO A 853 10.01 -8.61 -30.59
N ASP A 854 10.00 -9.67 -29.78
CA ASP A 854 10.05 -9.60 -28.31
C ASP A 854 11.47 -9.58 -27.74
N ARG A 855 12.49 -9.71 -28.60
CA ARG A 855 13.89 -9.63 -28.18
C ARG A 855 14.23 -8.21 -27.72
N PRO A 856 14.87 -8.03 -26.55
CA PRO A 856 15.38 -6.74 -26.14
C PRO A 856 16.32 -6.13 -27.18
N VAL A 857 16.12 -4.85 -27.46
CA VAL A 857 16.97 -4.12 -28.41
C VAL A 857 18.24 -3.66 -27.71
N THR A 858 19.40 -3.84 -28.36
CA THR A 858 20.68 -3.36 -27.82
C THR A 858 20.92 -1.89 -28.21
N ARG A 859 21.81 -1.20 -27.47
CA ARG A 859 22.12 0.20 -27.70
C ARG A 859 22.71 0.44 -29.10
N GLU A 860 23.55 -0.46 -29.61
CA GLU A 860 24.05 -0.37 -30.99
C GLU A 860 22.95 -0.61 -32.05
N GLN A 861 21.97 -1.48 -31.75
CA GLN A 861 20.82 -1.69 -32.63
C GLN A 861 19.91 -0.45 -32.68
N ILE A 862 19.70 0.24 -31.56
CA ILE A 862 18.94 1.50 -31.56
C ILE A 862 19.66 2.55 -32.40
N ALA A 863 20.98 2.69 -32.25
CA ALA A 863 21.76 3.63 -33.07
C ALA A 863 21.53 3.36 -34.57
N VAL A 864 21.63 2.11 -35.00
CA VAL A 864 21.44 1.75 -36.42
C VAL A 864 19.99 2.01 -36.87
N ILE A 865 18.99 1.63 -36.10
CA ILE A 865 17.57 1.84 -36.45
C ILE A 865 17.27 3.34 -36.58
N LEU A 866 17.77 4.17 -35.67
CA LEU A 866 17.57 5.64 -35.77
C LEU A 866 18.30 6.25 -36.94
N MET A 867 19.55 5.86 -37.23
CA MET A 867 20.29 6.39 -38.32
C MET A 867 19.77 5.92 -39.69
N GLU A 868 19.26 4.70 -39.80
CA GLU A 868 18.55 4.24 -41.00
C GLU A 868 17.22 4.99 -41.16
N TYR A 869 16.51 5.31 -40.08
CA TYR A 869 15.30 6.12 -40.13
C TYR A 869 15.60 7.55 -40.58
N VAL A 870 16.68 8.18 -40.09
CA VAL A 870 17.14 9.52 -40.53
C VAL A 870 17.42 9.53 -42.01
N THR A 871 18.11 8.51 -42.50
CA THR A 871 18.57 8.46 -43.88
C THR A 871 17.44 8.06 -44.86
N ARG A 872 16.61 7.07 -44.50
CA ARG A 872 15.66 6.47 -45.47
C ARG A 872 14.27 7.09 -45.38
N VAL A 873 13.83 7.50 -44.21
CA VAL A 873 12.49 8.08 -44.00
C VAL A 873 12.54 9.58 -43.98
N LEU A 874 13.36 10.17 -43.13
CA LEU A 874 13.51 11.64 -43.05
C LEU A 874 14.33 12.21 -44.21
N LYS A 875 15.14 11.39 -44.91
CA LYS A 875 15.97 11.76 -46.04
C LYS A 875 16.89 12.94 -45.77
N LEU A 876 17.42 13.00 -44.54
CA LEU A 876 18.36 14.05 -44.14
C LEU A 876 19.77 13.71 -44.61
N GLU A 877 20.46 14.68 -45.19
CA GLU A 877 21.88 14.53 -45.52
C GLU A 877 22.73 14.65 -44.26
N ARG A 878 23.85 13.93 -44.19
CA ARG A 878 24.77 13.92 -43.05
C ARG A 878 25.50 15.27 -42.94
N THR A 879 24.95 16.16 -42.13
CA THR A 879 25.53 17.51 -41.85
C THR A 879 26.24 17.59 -40.51
N TRP A 880 26.17 16.55 -39.70
CA TRP A 880 26.80 16.43 -38.37
C TRP A 880 28.18 15.77 -38.46
N THR A 881 29.02 15.99 -37.44
CA THR A 881 30.32 15.35 -37.32
C THR A 881 30.19 14.07 -36.48
N PRO A 882 30.60 12.90 -36.99
CA PRO A 882 30.62 11.68 -36.19
C PRO A 882 31.56 11.84 -34.99
N ALA A 883 31.18 11.28 -33.86
CA ALA A 883 32.04 11.26 -32.67
C ALA A 883 33.21 10.28 -32.82
N ASP A 884 34.34 10.61 -32.21
CA ASP A 884 35.44 9.65 -32.04
C ASP A 884 35.09 8.70 -30.91
N LEU A 885 34.77 7.45 -31.25
CA LEU A 885 34.38 6.43 -30.24
C LEU A 885 35.58 5.98 -29.41
N SER A 886 36.83 6.23 -29.82
CA SER A 886 38.02 5.78 -29.08
C SER A 886 38.14 6.38 -27.68
N ILE A 887 37.38 7.42 -27.37
CA ILE A 887 37.30 8.03 -26.03
C ILE A 887 36.57 7.13 -25.02
N PHE A 888 35.82 6.14 -25.50
CA PHE A 888 35.10 5.21 -24.63
C PHE A 888 35.92 3.92 -24.44
N PRO A 889 36.12 3.43 -23.19
CA PRO A 889 36.92 2.26 -22.91
C PRO A 889 36.47 0.96 -23.61
N ASP A 890 35.19 0.88 -23.91
CA ASP A 890 34.54 -0.27 -24.53
C ASP A 890 34.21 -0.09 -26.03
N ALA A 891 34.77 0.92 -26.66
CA ALA A 891 34.60 1.18 -28.11
C ALA A 891 34.90 -0.04 -28.97
N GLY A 892 35.85 -0.88 -28.57
CA GLY A 892 36.21 -2.14 -29.24
C GLY A 892 35.09 -3.21 -29.22
N SER A 893 34.09 -3.05 -28.36
CA SER A 893 32.92 -3.93 -28.26
C SER A 893 31.80 -3.57 -29.23
N VAL A 894 31.87 -2.43 -29.92
CA VAL A 894 30.93 -2.04 -30.95
C VAL A 894 31.09 -2.95 -32.16
N SER A 895 30.03 -3.58 -32.60
CA SER A 895 30.02 -4.45 -33.77
C SER A 895 30.41 -3.65 -35.05
N ASP A 896 31.16 -4.26 -35.95
CA ASP A 896 31.62 -3.59 -37.17
C ASP A 896 30.48 -2.99 -37.98
N TRP A 897 29.33 -3.66 -38.05
CA TRP A 897 28.13 -3.18 -38.77
C TRP A 897 27.43 -1.99 -38.09
N ALA A 898 27.74 -1.69 -36.84
CA ALA A 898 27.13 -0.60 -36.08
C ALA A 898 28.06 0.61 -35.85
N LYS A 899 29.34 0.51 -36.18
CA LYS A 899 30.37 1.54 -35.86
C LYS A 899 29.99 2.92 -36.36
N ASP A 900 29.61 3.05 -37.64
CA ASP A 900 29.28 4.33 -38.25
C ASP A 900 28.00 4.92 -37.62
N ALA A 901 26.98 4.10 -37.44
CA ALA A 901 25.73 4.53 -36.83
C ALA A 901 25.90 4.93 -35.35
N MET A 902 26.74 4.22 -34.61
CA MET A 902 27.07 4.55 -33.24
C MET A 902 27.86 5.87 -33.16
N ALA A 903 28.84 6.07 -34.01
CA ALA A 903 29.59 7.34 -34.09
C ALA A 903 28.68 8.51 -34.43
N ASP A 904 27.73 8.34 -35.34
CA ASP A 904 26.76 9.37 -35.70
C ASP A 904 25.76 9.63 -34.56
N ALA A 905 25.24 8.61 -33.91
CA ALA A 905 24.32 8.75 -32.79
C ALA A 905 24.97 9.46 -31.59
N VAL A 906 26.24 9.19 -31.32
CA VAL A 906 27.01 9.90 -30.27
C VAL A 906 27.30 11.33 -30.72
N GLY A 907 27.67 11.55 -31.97
CA GLY A 907 27.95 12.88 -32.55
C GLY A 907 26.72 13.79 -32.56
N LEU A 908 25.53 13.24 -32.69
CA LEU A 908 24.23 13.93 -32.59
C LEU A 908 23.76 14.11 -31.15
N GLY A 909 24.47 13.57 -30.15
CA GLY A 909 24.10 13.64 -28.75
C GLY A 909 22.94 12.69 -28.36
N LEU A 910 22.59 11.74 -29.22
CA LEU A 910 21.48 10.79 -28.96
C LEU A 910 21.88 9.71 -27.94
N ILE A 911 23.15 9.30 -27.97
CA ILE A 911 23.73 8.33 -27.07
C ILE A 911 24.93 8.93 -26.36
N SER A 912 24.83 9.22 -25.08
CA SER A 912 25.88 9.85 -24.28
C SER A 912 26.78 8.87 -23.50
N GLY A 913 26.49 7.57 -23.53
CA GLY A 913 27.16 6.55 -22.74
C GLY A 913 26.64 6.44 -21.30
N ALA A 914 26.97 5.33 -20.62
CA ALA A 914 26.66 5.06 -19.23
C ALA A 914 27.90 5.28 -18.36
N SER A 915 27.77 6.05 -17.28
CA SER A 915 28.88 6.35 -16.36
C SER A 915 28.80 5.46 -15.11
N ASN A 916 29.95 4.89 -14.72
CA ASN A 916 30.10 4.20 -13.44
C ASN A 916 30.67 5.12 -12.34
N GLY A 917 30.65 6.45 -12.56
CA GLY A 917 31.22 7.45 -11.65
C GLY A 917 32.72 7.71 -11.85
N VAL A 918 33.43 6.89 -12.61
CA VAL A 918 34.88 7.01 -12.91
C VAL A 918 35.12 7.19 -14.41
N GLN A 919 34.44 6.42 -15.23
CA GLN A 919 34.52 6.42 -16.69
C GLN A 919 33.14 6.24 -17.32
N THR A 920 32.99 6.68 -18.57
CA THR A 920 31.76 6.54 -19.37
C THR A 920 31.96 5.43 -20.40
N TYR A 921 31.00 4.53 -20.52
CA TYR A 921 31.00 3.38 -21.42
C TYR A 921 29.85 3.46 -22.43
N LEU A 922 30.04 3.01 -23.64
CA LEU A 922 29.00 2.93 -24.67
C LEU A 922 27.98 1.82 -24.38
N GLU A 923 28.45 0.71 -23.81
CA GLU A 923 27.68 -0.53 -23.57
C GLU A 923 26.91 -0.98 -24.82
N PRO A 924 27.57 -1.13 -25.96
CA PRO A 924 26.88 -1.32 -27.25
C PRO A 924 26.01 -2.57 -27.30
N GLN A 925 26.43 -3.65 -26.61
CA GLN A 925 25.72 -4.93 -26.51
C GLN A 925 24.68 -4.95 -25.37
N GLY A 926 24.66 -3.92 -24.54
CA GLY A 926 23.70 -3.80 -23.44
C GLY A 926 22.29 -3.57 -23.96
N SER A 927 21.30 -4.27 -23.39
CA SER A 927 19.89 -4.04 -23.71
C SER A 927 19.44 -2.70 -23.14
N ALA A 928 18.80 -1.88 -23.99
CA ALA A 928 18.35 -0.55 -23.57
C ALA A 928 17.06 -0.64 -22.71
N THR A 929 17.07 0.07 -21.59
CA THR A 929 15.90 0.22 -20.75
C THR A 929 14.92 1.26 -21.31
N ARG A 930 13.67 1.22 -20.87
CA ARG A 930 12.63 2.16 -21.33
C ARG A 930 12.97 3.61 -21.03
N GLU A 931 13.61 3.89 -19.89
CA GLU A 931 14.10 5.23 -19.54
C GLU A 931 15.22 5.72 -20.45
N GLN A 932 16.15 4.81 -20.81
CA GLN A 932 17.23 5.12 -21.77
C GLN A 932 16.66 5.41 -23.16
N VAL A 933 15.70 4.60 -23.61
CA VAL A 933 15.02 4.81 -24.89
C VAL A 933 14.23 6.12 -24.88
N ALA A 934 13.55 6.45 -23.81
CA ALA A 934 12.81 7.72 -23.68
C ALA A 934 13.74 8.94 -23.82
N THR A 935 14.89 8.89 -23.17
CA THR A 935 15.91 9.97 -23.29
C THR A 935 16.47 10.06 -24.71
N ILE A 936 16.81 8.92 -25.33
CA ILE A 936 17.30 8.87 -26.72
C ILE A 936 16.25 9.44 -27.68
N LEU A 937 14.98 9.10 -27.53
CA LEU A 937 13.89 9.60 -28.38
C LEU A 937 13.63 11.09 -28.18
N MET A 938 13.70 11.58 -26.96
CA MET A 938 13.60 13.02 -26.66
C MET A 938 14.72 13.79 -27.39
N GLU A 939 15.96 13.37 -27.22
CA GLU A 939 17.11 13.99 -27.89
C GLU A 939 16.99 13.87 -29.42
N PHE A 940 16.52 12.74 -29.92
CA PHE A 940 16.25 12.54 -31.33
C PHE A 940 15.24 13.57 -31.89
N CYS A 941 14.11 13.71 -31.21
CA CYS A 941 13.07 14.66 -31.62
C CYS A 941 13.54 16.12 -31.52
N LYS A 942 14.33 16.47 -30.49
CA LYS A 942 14.87 17.84 -30.30
C LYS A 942 15.96 18.17 -31.29
N ASN A 943 16.85 17.23 -31.60
CA ASN A 943 18.07 17.51 -32.35
C ASN A 943 17.95 17.18 -33.85
N VAL A 944 17.12 16.21 -34.25
CA VAL A 944 17.05 15.66 -35.60
C VAL A 944 15.70 15.88 -36.25
N LYS A 945 14.59 15.57 -35.61
CA LYS A 945 13.23 15.63 -36.24
C LYS A 945 12.49 16.97 -35.95
N LYS A 946 13.17 18.08 -35.79
CA LYS A 946 12.60 19.41 -35.46
C LYS A 946 11.31 19.75 -36.16
#